data_203194cd6790b7cbffdaf39caf3d32a2
#
_entry.id   203194cd6790b7cbffdaf39caf3d32a2
#
_cell.length_a   1.000
_cell.length_b   1.000
_cell.length_c   1.000
_cell.angle_alpha   90.00
_cell.angle_beta   90.00
_cell.angle_gamma   90.00
#
_symmetry.space_group_name_H-M   'P 1'
#
loop_
_entity.id
_entity.type
_entity.pdbx_description
1 polymer ?
#
loop_
_entity_poly.entity_id
_entity_poly.type
_entity_poly.pdbx_seq_one_letter_code
_entity_poly.pdbx_strand_id
1 'polypeptide(L)'
;MENEKNYLEYLAELYPTIEKAATEIINLQSVINLPKGTEHFLSDIHGEYEAFSHVLRNGSGAVRKKIDDVFGHTLGISEKRALATLIYYPRERLEMEKKQQEDIDDWYKVMLYCLIDVCKIVSSKYTRAKVRKALPADYGYIIEELITEKPEVLDKEAYYEAIIQTILEIGSAENFIIAVAELIQRLVVDHLHIIGDIFDRGPEPYKIMDCLMNYHSLDIQWGNHDVLWMGAATGQPACVASTIRICLHYGNLDVLEDGYGINMLPLATFALETYGDDPCECFAAKGGEDSGNSQQMLERRMHKAITVMQLKLENRLIRENPEYGMENRRLLEKIDYQNGTVAIGEKTYALRDKSFPTIDPAHPDELTEKEAEVLDKLIFAFRNSEKLQAHVDFLLKKGSLYRVYNGNLLYHGCMPMNEDGTLKEVQVDGKKYKGKALYDILEHNVRRAFVSRDPKKREQGRNTLWYLWTAPNSPLYGRDKMTTFERYFLAEKETWTEVKNAYYRLIEKEETADRILQEFGLAGENVHIINGHVPVHQSAGESPVKCGGKVLIIDGGFCRAYHKETGIAGYTLIYNSYGLSLTAHEPFESTEKAILEEKDIVSRQVAVRYNMKRQLVGDTDQGRQIRQRIRELKELIEAYRTAQLKELL
;
A
#
# COMPACT_ATOMS: atom_id res chain seq x y z
N MET A 1 3.69 15.83 39.89
CA MET A 1 3.00 16.99 40.51
C MET A 1 3.14 18.26 39.67
N GLU A 2 4.35 18.82 39.39
CA GLU A 2 4.46 20.03 38.56
C GLU A 2 4.08 19.81 37.10
N ASN A 3 4.49 18.70 36.50
CA ASN A 3 4.10 18.32 35.13
C ASN A 3 2.57 18.01 35.00
N GLU A 4 1.95 17.43 36.00
CA GLU A 4 0.51 17.17 36.04
C GLU A 4 -0.28 18.46 36.14
N LYS A 5 0.18 19.42 36.96
CA LYS A 5 -0.47 20.73 37.07
C LYS A 5 -0.42 21.50 35.75
N ASN A 6 0.76 21.55 35.11
CA ASN A 6 0.90 22.19 33.80
C ASN A 6 0.04 21.55 32.73
N TYR A 7 -0.15 20.22 32.79
CA TYR A 7 -1.03 19.51 31.86
C TYR A 7 -2.52 19.83 32.09
N LEU A 8 -2.96 19.90 33.36
CA LEU A 8 -4.33 20.31 33.68
C LEU A 8 -4.59 21.78 33.31
N GLU A 9 -3.62 22.68 33.47
CA GLU A 9 -3.71 24.07 33.01
C GLU A 9 -3.89 24.15 31.48
N TYR A 10 -3.12 23.35 30.71
CA TYR A 10 -3.29 23.24 29.26
C TYR A 10 -4.68 22.68 28.87
N LEU A 11 -5.17 21.67 29.61
CA LEU A 11 -6.52 21.15 29.41
C LEU A 11 -7.61 22.19 29.71
N ALA A 12 -7.39 23.04 30.72
CA ALA A 12 -8.30 24.11 31.08
C ALA A 12 -8.48 25.14 29.95
N GLU A 13 -7.42 25.41 29.16
CA GLU A 13 -7.55 26.28 27.99
C GLU A 13 -8.50 25.70 26.94
N LEU A 14 -8.51 24.37 26.77
CA LEU A 14 -9.40 23.69 25.81
C LEU A 14 -10.82 23.50 26.34
N TYR A 15 -10.94 23.28 27.65
CA TYR A 15 -12.21 23.00 28.34
C TYR A 15 -12.35 23.94 29.54
N PRO A 16 -12.61 25.23 29.31
CA PRO A 16 -12.50 26.29 30.32
C PRO A 16 -13.54 26.23 31.42
N THR A 17 -14.60 25.41 31.30
CA THR A 17 -15.66 25.25 32.34
C THR A 17 -15.95 23.78 32.58
N ILE A 18 -16.55 23.50 33.75
CA ILE A 18 -17.07 22.17 34.14
C ILE A 18 -18.05 21.66 33.08
N GLU A 19 -18.95 22.51 32.59
CA GLU A 19 -19.97 22.14 31.62
C GLU A 19 -19.38 21.71 30.29
N LYS A 20 -18.33 22.42 29.81
CA LYS A 20 -17.61 22.05 28.57
C LYS A 20 -16.90 20.72 28.73
N ALA A 21 -16.19 20.51 29.83
CA ALA A 21 -15.52 19.24 30.12
C ALA A 21 -16.53 18.10 30.29
N ALA A 22 -17.64 18.33 31.00
CA ALA A 22 -18.69 17.35 31.18
C ALA A 22 -19.38 16.97 29.86
N THR A 23 -19.66 17.95 29.01
CA THR A 23 -20.23 17.72 27.66
C THR A 23 -19.34 16.82 26.84
N GLU A 24 -18.01 17.07 26.84
CA GLU A 24 -17.07 16.24 26.11
C GLU A 24 -16.98 14.82 26.71
N ILE A 25 -16.98 14.66 28.02
CA ILE A 25 -17.03 13.34 28.66
C ILE A 25 -18.28 12.56 28.22
N ILE A 26 -19.45 13.20 28.20
CA ILE A 26 -20.70 12.56 27.76
C ILE A 26 -20.60 12.12 26.30
N ASN A 27 -20.08 13.00 25.43
CA ASN A 27 -19.80 12.69 24.01
C ASN A 27 -18.86 11.49 23.86
N LEU A 28 -17.69 11.55 24.48
CA LEU A 28 -16.68 10.50 24.43
C LEU A 28 -17.21 9.17 25.00
N GLN A 29 -17.98 9.21 26.10
CA GLN A 29 -18.59 8.02 26.69
C GLN A 29 -19.63 7.39 25.76
N SER A 30 -20.33 8.17 24.96
CA SER A 30 -21.27 7.66 23.96
C SER A 30 -20.54 7.02 22.77
N VAL A 31 -19.44 7.64 22.32
CA VAL A 31 -18.64 7.16 21.17
C VAL A 31 -18.05 5.78 21.42
N ILE A 32 -17.57 5.47 22.61
CA ILE A 32 -17.00 4.14 22.92
C ILE A 32 -18.01 2.98 22.81
N ASN A 33 -19.31 3.28 22.81
CA ASN A 33 -20.37 2.30 22.65
C ASN A 33 -20.84 2.12 21.19
N LEU A 34 -20.29 2.88 20.25
CA LEU A 34 -20.56 2.67 18.83
C LEU A 34 -19.86 1.40 18.32
N PRO A 35 -20.37 0.79 17.25
CA PRO A 35 -19.68 -0.31 16.58
C PRO A 35 -18.28 0.10 16.13
N LYS A 36 -17.32 -0.82 16.23
CA LYS A 36 -15.98 -0.66 15.63
C LYS A 36 -16.10 -0.32 14.15
N GLY A 37 -15.30 0.64 13.69
CA GLY A 37 -15.17 0.99 12.28
C GLY A 37 -14.66 -0.17 11.44
N THR A 38 -14.81 -0.04 10.12
CA THR A 38 -14.37 -1.04 9.15
C THR A 38 -12.95 -0.70 8.66
N GLU A 39 -12.03 -1.62 8.83
CA GLU A 39 -10.65 -1.54 8.34
C GLU A 39 -10.49 -2.49 7.15
N HIS A 40 -9.84 -2.00 6.10
CA HIS A 40 -9.44 -2.81 4.94
C HIS A 40 -7.94 -2.91 4.88
N PHE A 41 -7.43 -4.10 4.52
CA PHE A 41 -6.01 -4.39 4.37
C PHE A 41 -5.77 -4.92 2.96
N LEU A 42 -4.85 -4.29 2.25
CA LEU A 42 -4.42 -4.64 0.89
C LEU A 42 -2.91 -4.70 0.85
N SER A 43 -2.33 -5.56 0.02
CA SER A 43 -0.87 -5.63 -0.20
C SER A 43 -0.54 -5.93 -1.66
N ASP A 44 0.73 -5.71 -2.03
CA ASP A 44 1.32 -6.14 -3.30
C ASP A 44 0.53 -5.68 -4.53
N ILE A 45 0.17 -4.38 -4.54
CA ILE A 45 -0.68 -3.76 -5.57
C ILE A 45 0.07 -3.62 -6.89
N HIS A 46 1.38 -3.37 -6.83
CA HIS A 46 2.30 -3.39 -7.96
C HIS A 46 1.81 -2.62 -9.20
N GLY A 47 1.42 -1.37 -9.06
CA GLY A 47 1.08 -0.50 -10.18
C GLY A 47 -0.22 -0.84 -10.92
N GLU A 48 -1.03 -1.79 -10.47
CA GLU A 48 -2.30 -2.19 -11.08
C GLU A 48 -3.45 -1.25 -10.67
N TYR A 49 -3.40 -0.01 -11.16
CA TYR A 49 -4.30 1.07 -10.74
C TYR A 49 -5.77 0.79 -11.00
N GLU A 50 -6.15 0.28 -12.17
CA GLU A 50 -7.56 0.06 -12.50
C GLU A 50 -8.22 -0.93 -11.55
N ALA A 51 -7.58 -2.08 -11.31
CA ALA A 51 -8.07 -3.10 -10.38
C ALA A 51 -8.12 -2.56 -8.95
N PHE A 52 -7.07 -1.88 -8.50
CA PHE A 52 -7.00 -1.26 -7.19
C PHE A 52 -8.09 -0.19 -6.98
N SER A 53 -8.25 0.71 -7.95
CA SER A 53 -9.27 1.76 -7.92
C SER A 53 -10.69 1.17 -7.82
N HIS A 54 -10.97 0.10 -8.59
CA HIS A 54 -12.25 -0.59 -8.52
C HIS A 54 -12.50 -1.19 -7.12
N VAL A 55 -11.51 -1.88 -6.54
CA VAL A 55 -11.60 -2.45 -5.19
C VAL A 55 -11.85 -1.38 -4.12
N LEU A 56 -11.25 -0.20 -4.25
CA LEU A 56 -11.54 0.92 -3.33
C LEU A 56 -12.96 1.44 -3.51
N ARG A 57 -13.43 1.63 -4.73
CA ARG A 57 -14.75 2.19 -5.06
C ARG A 57 -15.89 1.26 -4.63
N ASN A 58 -15.75 -0.06 -4.82
CA ASN A 58 -16.75 -1.03 -4.40
C ASN A 58 -16.66 -1.42 -2.91
N GLY A 59 -15.60 -0.91 -2.20
CA GLY A 59 -15.31 -1.26 -0.82
C GLY A 59 -15.15 -2.76 -0.63
N SER A 60 -14.47 -3.44 -1.58
CA SER A 60 -14.28 -4.90 -1.58
C SER A 60 -15.61 -5.68 -1.45
N GLY A 61 -16.66 -5.19 -2.12
CA GLY A 61 -18.01 -5.75 -2.11
C GLY A 61 -18.92 -5.23 -0.98
N ALA A 62 -18.43 -4.37 -0.09
CA ALA A 62 -19.22 -3.85 1.03
C ALA A 62 -20.35 -2.93 0.55
N VAL A 63 -20.17 -2.16 -0.51
CA VAL A 63 -21.24 -1.30 -1.08
C VAL A 63 -22.39 -2.17 -1.57
N ARG A 64 -22.14 -3.23 -2.33
CA ARG A 64 -23.16 -4.13 -2.81
C ARG A 64 -23.94 -4.80 -1.68
N LYS A 65 -23.23 -5.22 -0.63
CA LYS A 65 -23.88 -5.76 0.57
C LYS A 65 -24.82 -4.73 1.22
N LYS A 66 -24.44 -3.45 1.22
CA LYS A 66 -25.31 -2.38 1.75
C LYS A 66 -26.53 -2.14 0.89
N ILE A 67 -26.43 -2.21 -0.43
CA ILE A 67 -27.56 -2.18 -1.35
C ILE A 67 -28.50 -3.36 -1.07
N ASP A 68 -27.97 -4.56 -0.89
CA ASP A 68 -28.77 -5.74 -0.54
C ASP A 68 -29.43 -5.61 0.84
N ASP A 69 -28.73 -5.05 1.84
CA ASP A 69 -29.29 -4.80 3.17
C ASP A 69 -30.47 -3.80 3.14
N VAL A 70 -30.42 -2.79 2.23
CA VAL A 70 -31.46 -1.76 2.09
C VAL A 70 -32.65 -2.28 1.33
N PHE A 71 -32.44 -2.83 0.14
CA PHE A 71 -33.50 -3.10 -0.82
C PHE A 71 -34.01 -4.54 -0.80
N GLY A 72 -33.26 -5.50 -0.19
CA GLY A 72 -33.71 -6.88 -0.07
C GLY A 72 -34.26 -7.44 -1.39
N HIS A 73 -35.59 -7.63 -1.44
CA HIS A 73 -36.30 -8.09 -2.65
C HIS A 73 -37.06 -6.97 -3.39
N THR A 74 -36.99 -5.72 -2.94
CA THR A 74 -37.71 -4.60 -3.56
C THR A 74 -37.11 -4.14 -4.88
N LEU A 75 -35.79 -4.30 -5.05
CA LEU A 75 -35.09 -4.12 -6.32
C LEU A 75 -34.66 -5.45 -6.92
N GLY A 76 -34.79 -5.58 -8.23
CA GLY A 76 -34.28 -6.71 -8.99
C GLY A 76 -32.75 -6.76 -9.02
N ILE A 77 -32.19 -7.91 -9.42
CA ILE A 77 -30.73 -8.09 -9.46
C ILE A 77 -30.07 -7.10 -10.43
N SER A 78 -30.70 -6.80 -11.57
CA SER A 78 -30.20 -5.85 -12.56
C SER A 78 -30.17 -4.43 -12.01
N GLU A 79 -31.27 -4.00 -11.37
CA GLU A 79 -31.40 -2.66 -10.77
C GLU A 79 -30.36 -2.43 -9.66
N LYS A 80 -30.11 -3.45 -8.83
CA LYS A 80 -29.05 -3.40 -7.82
C LYS A 80 -27.64 -3.30 -8.43
N ARG A 81 -27.39 -3.97 -9.55
CA ARG A 81 -26.13 -3.87 -10.27
C ARG A 81 -25.95 -2.47 -10.88
N ALA A 82 -26.99 -1.94 -11.51
CA ALA A 82 -26.98 -0.59 -12.06
C ALA A 82 -26.70 0.46 -10.96
N LEU A 83 -27.38 0.35 -9.80
CA LEU A 83 -27.16 1.22 -8.65
C LEU A 83 -25.72 1.08 -8.10
N ALA A 84 -25.19 -0.13 -7.99
CA ALA A 84 -23.83 -0.37 -7.56
C ALA A 84 -22.82 0.27 -8.53
N THR A 85 -23.00 0.08 -9.85
CA THR A 85 -22.14 0.69 -10.87
C THR A 85 -22.22 2.22 -10.84
N LEU A 86 -23.41 2.79 -10.59
CA LEU A 86 -23.55 4.24 -10.38
C LEU A 86 -22.78 4.74 -9.17
N ILE A 87 -22.79 3.98 -8.06
CA ILE A 87 -21.99 4.35 -6.88
C ILE A 87 -20.49 4.25 -7.16
N TYR A 88 -20.04 3.21 -7.91
CA TYR A 88 -18.60 3.01 -8.20
C TYR A 88 -18.06 4.02 -9.20
N TYR A 89 -18.82 4.33 -10.25
CA TYR A 89 -18.43 5.13 -11.40
C TYR A 89 -19.49 6.20 -11.72
N PRO A 90 -19.77 7.14 -10.80
CA PRO A 90 -20.90 8.03 -10.96
C PRO A 90 -20.80 8.91 -12.22
N ARG A 91 -19.63 9.43 -12.53
CA ARG A 91 -19.44 10.34 -13.67
C ARG A 91 -19.64 9.62 -15.00
N GLU A 92 -18.97 8.49 -15.14
CA GLU A 92 -18.99 7.69 -16.36
C GLU A 92 -20.40 7.09 -16.60
N ARG A 93 -21.05 6.63 -15.52
CA ARG A 93 -22.41 6.06 -15.63
C ARG A 93 -23.44 7.13 -16.00
N LEU A 94 -23.37 8.32 -15.40
CA LEU A 94 -24.25 9.43 -15.73
C LEU A 94 -24.14 9.84 -17.22
N GLU A 95 -22.93 9.87 -17.78
CA GLU A 95 -22.74 10.16 -19.21
C GLU A 95 -23.36 9.10 -20.12
N MET A 96 -23.42 7.85 -19.69
CA MET A 96 -24.10 6.78 -20.42
C MET A 96 -25.63 6.93 -20.33
N GLU A 97 -26.17 7.12 -19.13
CA GLU A 97 -27.60 7.20 -18.90
C GLU A 97 -28.23 8.39 -19.64
N LYS A 98 -27.57 9.55 -19.69
CA LYS A 98 -28.02 10.69 -20.51
C LYS A 98 -28.29 10.36 -21.97
N LYS A 99 -27.58 9.37 -22.52
CA LYS A 99 -27.74 8.95 -23.92
C LYS A 99 -28.80 7.87 -24.12
N GLN A 100 -29.19 7.18 -23.04
CA GLN A 100 -30.04 5.98 -23.11
C GLN A 100 -31.46 6.24 -22.58
N GLN A 101 -31.61 7.15 -21.61
CA GLN A 101 -32.89 7.42 -20.98
C GLN A 101 -33.75 8.37 -21.81
N GLU A 102 -35.01 8.02 -22.02
CA GLU A 102 -36.00 8.90 -22.66
C GLU A 102 -36.40 10.06 -21.76
N ASP A 103 -36.56 9.80 -20.45
CA ASP A 103 -36.79 10.79 -19.40
C ASP A 103 -35.69 10.67 -18.35
N ILE A 104 -34.71 11.54 -18.45
CA ILE A 104 -33.54 11.53 -17.58
C ILE A 104 -33.88 12.08 -16.18
N ASP A 105 -34.85 12.99 -16.06
CA ASP A 105 -35.23 13.60 -14.78
C ASP A 105 -35.95 12.59 -13.88
N ASP A 106 -36.84 11.76 -14.46
CA ASP A 106 -37.45 10.64 -13.72
C ASP A 106 -36.40 9.63 -13.26
N TRP A 107 -35.43 9.31 -14.09
CA TRP A 107 -34.33 8.42 -13.72
C TRP A 107 -33.48 9.03 -12.58
N TYR A 108 -33.13 10.33 -12.67
CA TYR A 108 -32.40 11.02 -11.61
C TYR A 108 -33.18 10.98 -10.30
N LYS A 109 -34.45 11.22 -10.33
CA LYS A 109 -35.33 11.18 -9.15
C LYS A 109 -35.25 9.83 -8.45
N VAL A 110 -35.42 8.74 -9.20
CA VAL A 110 -35.35 7.37 -8.65
C VAL A 110 -33.97 7.08 -8.05
N MET A 111 -32.88 7.43 -8.77
CA MET A 111 -31.52 7.19 -8.30
C MET A 111 -31.19 8.02 -7.06
N LEU A 112 -31.67 9.26 -6.96
CA LEU A 112 -31.49 10.09 -5.76
C LEU A 112 -32.09 9.44 -4.53
N TYR A 113 -33.33 8.94 -4.59
CA TYR A 113 -33.95 8.22 -3.48
C TYR A 113 -33.15 6.96 -3.10
N CYS A 114 -32.77 6.15 -4.07
CA CYS A 114 -31.98 4.95 -3.82
C CYS A 114 -30.63 5.26 -3.15
N LEU A 115 -29.91 6.26 -3.65
CA LEU A 115 -28.62 6.67 -3.10
C LEU A 115 -28.73 7.22 -1.68
N ILE A 116 -29.77 8.03 -1.40
CA ILE A 116 -30.03 8.58 -0.08
C ILE A 116 -30.29 7.44 0.92
N ASP A 117 -31.08 6.44 0.55
CA ASP A 117 -31.40 5.31 1.44
C ASP A 117 -30.15 4.45 1.72
N VAL A 118 -29.30 4.19 0.72
CA VAL A 118 -28.00 3.54 0.95
C VAL A 118 -27.13 4.41 1.88
N CYS A 119 -27.09 5.72 1.66
CA CYS A 119 -26.31 6.66 2.45
C CYS A 119 -26.78 6.70 3.93
N LYS A 120 -28.10 6.66 4.19
CA LYS A 120 -28.67 6.53 5.54
C LYS A 120 -28.12 5.31 6.27
N ILE A 121 -28.12 4.14 5.62
CA ILE A 121 -27.64 2.90 6.24
C ILE A 121 -26.12 2.93 6.47
N VAL A 122 -25.35 3.43 5.50
CA VAL A 122 -23.89 3.51 5.62
C VAL A 122 -23.49 4.49 6.73
N SER A 123 -24.18 5.61 6.87
CA SER A 123 -23.91 6.64 7.89
C SER A 123 -24.39 6.25 9.30
N SER A 124 -25.36 5.34 9.42
CA SER A 124 -26.02 4.99 10.68
C SER A 124 -25.10 4.48 11.80
N LYS A 125 -23.94 3.95 11.46
CA LYS A 125 -22.93 3.44 12.42
C LYS A 125 -22.05 4.54 13.03
N TYR A 126 -22.19 5.79 12.57
CA TYR A 126 -21.35 6.90 12.96
C TYR A 126 -22.08 7.96 13.81
N THR A 127 -21.28 8.78 14.51
CA THR A 127 -21.81 10.02 15.10
C THR A 127 -22.11 11.03 13.99
N ARG A 128 -23.09 11.90 14.22
CA ARG A 128 -23.37 13.03 13.30
C ARG A 128 -22.13 13.88 13.04
N ALA A 129 -21.33 14.14 14.06
CA ALA A 129 -20.08 14.89 13.92
C ALA A 129 -19.08 14.24 12.96
N LYS A 130 -18.97 12.91 12.95
CA LYS A 130 -18.12 12.17 12.02
C LYS A 130 -18.67 12.24 10.60
N VAL A 131 -19.99 12.08 10.44
CA VAL A 131 -20.66 12.21 9.13
C VAL A 131 -20.46 13.62 8.57
N ARG A 132 -20.68 14.67 9.37
CA ARG A 132 -20.47 16.07 8.96
C ARG A 132 -19.06 16.34 8.42
N LYS A 133 -18.04 15.77 9.04
CA LYS A 133 -16.65 15.88 8.55
C LYS A 133 -16.40 15.17 7.21
N ALA A 134 -17.26 14.24 6.85
CA ALA A 134 -17.17 13.49 5.60
C ALA A 134 -18.00 14.13 4.48
N LEU A 135 -18.98 14.98 4.82
CA LEU A 135 -19.86 15.64 3.85
C LEU A 135 -19.06 16.51 2.86
N PRO A 136 -19.47 16.56 1.60
CA PRO A 136 -18.92 17.49 0.61
C PRO A 136 -19.23 18.94 0.99
N ALA A 137 -18.34 19.85 0.58
CA ALA A 137 -18.48 21.28 0.94
C ALA A 137 -19.75 21.91 0.35
N ASP A 138 -20.10 21.55 -0.89
CA ASP A 138 -21.16 22.25 -1.62
C ASP A 138 -22.58 21.79 -1.23
N TYR A 139 -22.79 20.49 -1.02
CA TYR A 139 -24.12 19.92 -0.75
C TYR A 139 -24.28 19.38 0.68
N GLY A 140 -23.29 19.56 1.54
CA GLY A 140 -23.21 18.87 2.82
C GLY A 140 -24.45 19.11 3.71
N TYR A 141 -24.95 20.34 3.80
CA TYR A 141 -26.14 20.64 4.58
C TYR A 141 -27.39 19.89 4.09
N ILE A 142 -27.63 19.91 2.77
CA ILE A 142 -28.80 19.26 2.16
C ILE A 142 -28.70 17.73 2.30
N ILE A 143 -27.51 17.17 2.09
CA ILE A 143 -27.28 15.73 2.27
C ILE A 143 -27.52 15.34 3.73
N GLU A 144 -27.03 16.14 4.70
CA GLU A 144 -27.24 15.88 6.13
C GLU A 144 -28.75 15.86 6.46
N GLU A 145 -29.51 16.81 5.94
CA GLU A 145 -30.96 16.90 6.11
C GLU A 145 -31.63 15.61 5.58
N LEU A 146 -31.34 15.24 4.32
CA LEU A 146 -31.94 14.08 3.65
C LEU A 146 -31.61 12.74 4.32
N ILE A 147 -30.43 12.58 4.89
CA ILE A 147 -30.03 11.31 5.55
C ILE A 147 -30.43 11.23 7.02
N THR A 148 -30.76 12.35 7.64
CA THR A 148 -31.08 12.41 9.07
C THR A 148 -32.57 12.37 9.34
N GLU A 149 -33.35 13.05 8.51
CA GLU A 149 -34.79 13.14 8.66
C GLU A 149 -35.52 11.83 8.30
N LYS A 150 -36.62 11.60 8.98
CA LYS A 150 -37.52 10.46 8.72
C LYS A 150 -38.85 11.01 8.18
N PRO A 151 -39.03 11.05 6.86
CA PRO A 151 -40.21 11.67 6.25
C PRO A 151 -41.52 11.12 6.83
N GLU A 152 -41.58 9.81 7.09
CA GLU A 152 -42.77 9.08 7.51
C GLU A 152 -43.27 9.46 8.92
N VAL A 153 -42.40 10.10 9.73
CA VAL A 153 -42.71 10.32 11.18
C VAL A 153 -43.37 11.67 11.45
N LEU A 154 -43.21 12.68 10.60
CA LEU A 154 -43.58 14.06 10.91
C LEU A 154 -44.24 14.81 9.75
N ASP A 155 -44.99 14.17 8.88
CA ASP A 155 -45.61 14.79 7.68
C ASP A 155 -44.60 15.62 6.84
N LYS A 156 -43.34 15.18 6.80
CA LYS A 156 -42.26 15.83 6.04
C LYS A 156 -42.11 15.32 4.61
N GLU A 157 -43.01 14.50 4.11
CA GLU A 157 -42.98 13.97 2.75
C GLU A 157 -42.90 15.09 1.69
N ALA A 158 -43.80 16.10 1.84
CA ALA A 158 -43.81 17.26 0.94
C ALA A 158 -42.52 18.10 1.00
N TYR A 159 -41.93 18.21 2.20
CA TYR A 159 -40.64 18.90 2.36
C TYR A 159 -39.51 18.14 1.67
N TYR A 160 -39.49 16.83 1.83
CA TYR A 160 -38.48 15.95 1.22
C TYR A 160 -38.59 15.96 -0.32
N GLU A 161 -39.84 15.83 -0.80
CA GLU A 161 -40.15 15.90 -2.23
C GLU A 161 -39.74 17.26 -2.83
N ALA A 162 -40.01 18.37 -2.12
CA ALA A 162 -39.62 19.71 -2.59
C ALA A 162 -38.11 19.89 -2.73
N ILE A 163 -37.30 19.27 -1.83
CA ILE A 163 -35.83 19.29 -1.97
C ILE A 163 -35.41 18.57 -3.25
N ILE A 164 -35.90 17.33 -3.46
CA ILE A 164 -35.55 16.53 -4.64
C ILE A 164 -36.00 17.24 -5.92
N GLN A 165 -37.24 17.73 -5.95
CA GLN A 165 -37.78 18.46 -7.09
C GLN A 165 -36.95 19.69 -7.42
N THR A 166 -36.53 20.47 -6.40
CA THR A 166 -35.70 21.65 -6.60
C THR A 166 -34.32 21.28 -7.16
N ILE A 167 -33.71 20.17 -6.70
CA ILE A 167 -32.42 19.70 -7.24
C ILE A 167 -32.53 19.40 -8.75
N LEU A 168 -33.66 18.81 -9.19
CA LEU A 168 -33.94 18.54 -10.62
C LEU A 168 -34.15 19.86 -11.38
N GLU A 169 -35.04 20.73 -10.90
CA GLU A 169 -35.43 22.00 -11.57
C GLU A 169 -34.23 22.94 -11.81
N ILE A 170 -33.27 22.97 -10.89
CA ILE A 170 -32.06 23.81 -11.05
C ILE A 170 -30.93 23.11 -11.82
N GLY A 171 -31.15 21.88 -12.32
CA GLY A 171 -30.18 21.11 -13.08
C GLY A 171 -28.97 20.64 -12.26
N SER A 172 -29.11 20.41 -10.93
CA SER A 172 -28.01 20.00 -10.05
C SER A 172 -27.98 18.50 -9.74
N ALA A 173 -28.86 17.72 -10.36
CA ALA A 173 -29.02 16.28 -10.06
C ALA A 173 -27.73 15.47 -10.24
N GLU A 174 -27.00 15.70 -11.35
CA GLU A 174 -25.75 14.98 -11.62
C GLU A 174 -24.70 15.22 -10.53
N ASN A 175 -24.42 16.48 -10.22
CA ASN A 175 -23.44 16.84 -9.20
C ASN A 175 -23.85 16.32 -7.82
N PHE A 176 -25.14 16.32 -7.53
CA PHE A 176 -25.67 15.80 -6.27
C PHE A 176 -25.52 14.27 -6.18
N ILE A 177 -25.85 13.54 -7.25
CA ILE A 177 -25.65 12.09 -7.36
C ILE A 177 -24.17 11.73 -7.17
N ILE A 178 -23.25 12.46 -7.85
CA ILE A 178 -21.81 12.25 -7.68
C ILE A 178 -21.40 12.46 -6.21
N ALA A 179 -21.85 13.54 -5.59
CA ALA A 179 -21.50 13.86 -4.21
C ALA A 179 -21.99 12.80 -3.21
N VAL A 180 -23.19 12.28 -3.39
CA VAL A 180 -23.73 11.20 -2.52
C VAL A 180 -23.02 9.87 -2.78
N ALA A 181 -22.73 9.53 -4.04
CA ALA A 181 -22.00 8.31 -4.38
C ALA A 181 -20.58 8.32 -3.78
N GLU A 182 -19.85 9.42 -3.92
CA GLU A 182 -18.51 9.59 -3.31
C GLU A 182 -18.57 9.56 -1.77
N LEU A 183 -19.63 10.10 -1.17
CA LEU A 183 -19.85 10.02 0.28
C LEU A 183 -20.07 8.57 0.74
N ILE A 184 -20.86 7.79 0.00
CA ILE A 184 -21.09 6.37 0.29
C ILE A 184 -19.75 5.61 0.24
N GLN A 185 -18.96 5.78 -0.83
CA GLN A 185 -17.64 5.17 -0.94
C GLN A 185 -16.75 5.52 0.26
N ARG A 186 -16.74 6.79 0.67
CA ARG A 186 -15.94 7.28 1.80
C ARG A 186 -16.38 6.68 3.15
N LEU A 187 -17.69 6.50 3.37
CA LEU A 187 -18.24 6.04 4.65
C LEU A 187 -18.25 4.51 4.81
N VAL A 188 -18.11 3.76 3.72
CA VAL A 188 -18.09 2.29 3.78
C VAL A 188 -16.85 1.76 4.48
N VAL A 189 -15.68 2.39 4.26
CA VAL A 189 -14.38 2.02 4.84
C VAL A 189 -13.90 3.14 5.75
N ASP A 190 -13.58 2.81 7.01
CA ASP A 190 -13.09 3.79 7.98
C ASP A 190 -11.60 4.04 7.90
N HIS A 191 -10.83 2.99 7.64
CA HIS A 191 -9.39 3.05 7.58
C HIS A 191 -8.83 2.00 6.60
N LEU A 192 -7.82 2.39 5.85
CA LEU A 192 -7.14 1.56 4.86
C LEU A 192 -5.71 1.30 5.31
N HIS A 193 -5.30 0.03 5.33
CA HIS A 193 -3.93 -0.40 5.55
C HIS A 193 -3.35 -0.92 4.24
N ILE A 194 -2.25 -0.33 3.77
CA ILE A 194 -1.49 -0.82 2.61
C ILE A 194 -0.24 -1.51 3.12
N ILE A 195 -0.14 -2.82 2.90
CA ILE A 195 0.96 -3.64 3.43
C ILE A 195 2.04 -3.84 2.36
N GLY A 196 2.50 -2.74 1.80
CA GLY A 196 3.65 -2.62 0.92
C GLY A 196 3.44 -3.06 -0.52
N ASP A 197 4.51 -2.84 -1.28
CA ASP A 197 4.66 -3.13 -2.69
C ASP A 197 3.60 -2.45 -3.58
N ILE A 198 3.60 -1.12 -3.50
CA ILE A 198 2.78 -0.26 -4.36
C ILE A 198 3.43 -0.14 -5.75
N PHE A 199 4.76 -0.06 -5.78
CA PHE A 199 5.56 0.19 -6.99
C PHE A 199 5.93 -1.09 -7.74
N ASP A 200 6.43 -0.87 -8.96
CA ASP A 200 6.97 -1.85 -9.89
C ASP A 200 5.95 -2.84 -10.47
N ARG A 201 6.35 -3.53 -11.51
CA ARG A 201 5.66 -4.58 -12.27
C ARG A 201 4.48 -4.09 -13.11
N GLY A 202 3.52 -3.37 -12.55
CA GLY A 202 2.40 -2.77 -13.27
C GLY A 202 2.68 -1.35 -13.76
N PRO A 203 1.84 -0.81 -14.65
CA PRO A 203 2.16 0.43 -15.41
C PRO A 203 1.86 1.72 -14.68
N GLU A 204 1.06 1.74 -13.60
CA GLU A 204 0.49 3.00 -13.08
C GLU A 204 0.67 3.21 -11.56
N PRO A 205 1.85 2.94 -10.95
CA PRO A 205 2.05 3.14 -9.51
C PRO A 205 1.86 4.60 -9.10
N TYR A 206 2.16 5.54 -9.97
CA TYR A 206 1.98 6.96 -9.71
C TYR A 206 0.51 7.36 -9.56
N LYS A 207 -0.41 6.74 -10.30
CA LYS A 207 -1.86 6.97 -10.12
C LYS A 207 -2.37 6.37 -8.81
N ILE A 208 -1.82 5.23 -8.39
CA ILE A 208 -2.13 4.63 -7.08
C ILE A 208 -1.71 5.59 -5.97
N MET A 209 -0.49 6.13 -6.04
CA MET A 209 -0.01 7.10 -5.05
C MET A 209 -0.87 8.37 -5.02
N ASP A 210 -1.23 8.93 -6.18
CA ASP A 210 -2.16 10.07 -6.28
C ASP A 210 -3.51 9.75 -5.61
N CYS A 211 -4.04 8.54 -5.80
CA CYS A 211 -5.29 8.08 -5.16
C CYS A 211 -5.13 7.97 -3.64
N LEU A 212 -4.05 7.35 -3.16
CA LEU A 212 -3.78 7.19 -1.72
C LEU A 212 -3.56 8.53 -1.02
N MET A 213 -2.90 9.50 -1.66
CA MET A 213 -2.70 10.85 -1.10
C MET A 213 -4.01 11.58 -0.83
N ASN A 214 -5.04 11.29 -1.62
CA ASN A 214 -6.39 11.85 -1.47
C ASN A 214 -7.33 11.00 -0.62
N TYR A 215 -6.87 9.83 -0.16
CA TYR A 215 -7.71 8.95 0.66
C TYR A 215 -7.86 9.46 2.09
N HIS A 216 -9.06 9.39 2.65
CA HIS A 216 -9.42 10.07 3.89
C HIS A 216 -8.71 9.55 5.16
N SER A 217 -8.34 8.29 5.21
CA SER A 217 -7.66 7.69 6.39
C SER A 217 -6.90 6.43 6.00
N LEU A 218 -5.58 6.47 6.08
CA LEU A 218 -4.74 5.30 5.79
C LEU A 218 -3.39 5.33 6.50
N ASP A 219 -2.77 4.17 6.54
CA ASP A 219 -1.34 3.97 6.78
C ASP A 219 -0.73 2.96 5.80
N ILE A 220 0.59 2.97 5.70
CA ILE A 220 1.36 2.15 4.75
C ILE A 220 2.48 1.45 5.51
N GLN A 221 2.64 0.15 5.32
CA GLN A 221 3.86 -0.56 5.68
C GLN A 221 4.70 -0.71 4.43
N TRP A 222 5.93 -0.14 4.44
CA TRP A 222 6.77 -0.16 3.25
C TRP A 222 7.12 -1.58 2.82
N GLY A 223 6.97 -1.87 1.52
CA GLY A 223 7.48 -3.06 0.88
C GLY A 223 8.91 -2.87 0.36
N ASN A 224 9.54 -3.95 -0.11
CA ASN A 224 10.89 -3.86 -0.66
C ASN A 224 10.92 -3.05 -1.97
N HIS A 225 9.88 -3.11 -2.80
CA HIS A 225 9.77 -2.27 -3.98
C HIS A 225 9.57 -0.78 -3.62
N ASP A 226 8.82 -0.48 -2.56
CA ASP A 226 8.62 0.90 -2.10
C ASP A 226 9.93 1.53 -1.61
N VAL A 227 10.71 0.82 -0.79
CA VAL A 227 12.00 1.34 -0.30
C VAL A 227 13.04 1.47 -1.42
N LEU A 228 12.95 0.67 -2.49
CA LEU A 228 13.76 0.83 -3.68
C LEU A 228 13.52 2.20 -4.34
N TRP A 229 12.25 2.56 -4.57
CA TRP A 229 11.87 3.84 -5.14
C TRP A 229 12.19 5.02 -4.20
N MET A 230 12.01 4.85 -2.89
CA MET A 230 12.47 5.81 -1.89
C MET A 230 13.99 6.02 -1.97
N GLY A 231 14.77 4.95 -2.14
CA GLY A 231 16.20 4.99 -2.33
C GLY A 231 16.60 5.74 -3.61
N ALA A 232 15.95 5.46 -4.71
CA ALA A 232 16.15 6.14 -5.99
C ALA A 232 15.86 7.65 -5.87
N ALA A 233 14.78 8.03 -5.19
CA ALA A 233 14.42 9.43 -4.95
C ALA A 233 15.46 10.19 -4.09
N THR A 234 16.18 9.50 -3.19
CA THR A 234 17.31 10.10 -2.46
C THR A 234 18.57 10.27 -3.31
N GLY A 235 18.59 9.63 -4.49
CA GLY A 235 19.75 9.55 -5.37
C GLY A 235 20.76 8.48 -4.96
N GLN A 236 20.34 7.39 -4.29
CA GLN A 236 21.19 6.22 -4.07
C GLN A 236 21.43 5.52 -5.42
N PRO A 237 22.70 5.44 -5.90
CA PRO A 237 22.99 5.05 -7.28
C PRO A 237 22.49 3.66 -7.66
N ALA A 238 22.69 2.65 -6.79
CA ALA A 238 22.25 1.28 -7.06
C ALA A 238 20.72 1.17 -7.07
N CYS A 239 20.01 1.98 -6.25
CA CYS A 239 18.54 2.04 -6.27
C CYS A 239 18.05 2.67 -7.58
N VAL A 240 18.66 3.75 -8.05
CA VAL A 240 18.31 4.39 -9.33
C VAL A 240 18.47 3.39 -10.48
N ALA A 241 19.64 2.71 -10.56
CA ALA A 241 19.88 1.72 -11.59
C ALA A 241 18.91 0.54 -11.52
N SER A 242 18.62 0.03 -10.31
CA SER A 242 17.68 -1.08 -10.11
C SER A 242 16.26 -0.70 -10.51
N THR A 243 15.78 0.50 -10.14
CA THR A 243 14.45 1.00 -10.51
C THR A 243 14.30 1.07 -12.04
N ILE A 244 15.24 1.67 -12.74
CA ILE A 244 15.23 1.76 -14.22
C ILE A 244 15.25 0.36 -14.85
N ARG A 245 16.14 -0.53 -14.36
CA ARG A 245 16.20 -1.91 -14.83
C ARG A 245 14.88 -2.65 -14.69
N ILE A 246 14.19 -2.48 -13.55
CA ILE A 246 12.89 -3.13 -13.31
C ILE A 246 11.83 -2.57 -14.26
N CYS A 247 11.76 -1.26 -14.46
CA CYS A 247 10.84 -0.66 -15.42
C CYS A 247 11.07 -1.22 -16.84
N LEU A 248 12.31 -1.30 -17.29
CA LEU A 248 12.66 -1.90 -18.59
C LEU A 248 12.34 -3.40 -18.65
N HIS A 249 12.58 -4.15 -17.55
CA HIS A 249 12.28 -5.58 -17.49
C HIS A 249 10.79 -5.88 -17.68
N TYR A 250 9.89 -5.02 -17.17
CA TYR A 250 8.46 -5.18 -17.31
C TYR A 250 7.86 -4.39 -18.48
N GLY A 251 8.66 -3.68 -19.26
CA GLY A 251 8.20 -2.86 -20.40
C GLY A 251 7.40 -1.63 -19.97
N ASN A 252 7.69 -1.08 -18.79
CA ASN A 252 6.96 0.03 -18.18
C ASN A 252 7.83 1.30 -18.10
N LEU A 253 8.53 1.65 -19.18
CA LEU A 253 9.37 2.84 -19.21
C LEU A 253 8.57 4.13 -19.03
N ASP A 254 7.31 4.13 -19.49
CA ASP A 254 6.35 5.23 -19.35
C ASP A 254 6.11 5.64 -17.88
N VAL A 255 6.32 4.72 -16.93
CA VAL A 255 6.27 5.05 -15.49
C VAL A 255 7.31 6.12 -15.15
N LEU A 256 8.50 6.02 -15.72
CA LEU A 256 9.59 6.98 -15.49
C LEU A 256 9.34 8.28 -16.26
N GLU A 257 9.04 8.18 -17.55
CA GLU A 257 8.95 9.34 -18.45
C GLU A 257 7.62 10.10 -18.25
N ASP A 258 6.49 9.45 -18.47
CA ASP A 258 5.17 10.07 -18.36
C ASP A 258 4.71 10.19 -16.90
N GLY A 259 4.96 9.17 -16.09
CA GLY A 259 4.53 9.12 -14.70
C GLY A 259 5.26 10.11 -13.81
N TYR A 260 6.58 10.19 -13.93
CA TYR A 260 7.45 10.99 -13.04
C TYR A 260 8.29 12.06 -13.72
N GLY A 261 8.21 12.20 -15.06
CA GLY A 261 8.97 13.19 -15.82
C GLY A 261 10.48 12.96 -15.81
N ILE A 262 10.92 11.70 -15.66
CA ILE A 262 12.33 11.31 -15.60
C ILE A 262 12.82 10.99 -17.01
N ASN A 263 13.67 11.85 -17.57
CA ASN A 263 14.16 11.73 -18.94
C ASN A 263 15.17 10.59 -19.10
N MET A 264 14.87 9.62 -19.95
CA MET A 264 15.71 8.48 -20.25
C MET A 264 16.67 8.68 -21.44
N LEU A 265 16.63 9.82 -22.13
CA LEU A 265 17.48 10.11 -23.28
C LEU A 265 18.99 9.93 -23.02
N PRO A 266 19.54 10.31 -21.85
CA PRO A 266 20.96 10.07 -21.58
C PRO A 266 21.33 8.58 -21.61
N LEU A 267 20.48 7.71 -21.06
CA LEU A 267 20.68 6.25 -21.10
C LEU A 267 20.48 5.69 -22.51
N ALA A 268 19.47 6.17 -23.23
CA ALA A 268 19.19 5.75 -24.60
C ALA A 268 20.37 6.06 -25.55
N THR A 269 20.92 7.27 -25.47
CA THR A 269 22.09 7.68 -26.26
C THR A 269 23.32 6.82 -25.95
N PHE A 270 23.62 6.65 -24.66
CA PHE A 270 24.72 5.81 -24.20
C PHE A 270 24.56 4.35 -24.66
N ALA A 271 23.37 3.81 -24.57
CA ALA A 271 23.07 2.44 -24.97
C ALA A 271 23.26 2.23 -26.49
N LEU A 272 22.85 3.19 -27.31
CA LEU A 272 23.06 3.15 -28.75
C LEU A 272 24.56 3.22 -29.12
N GLU A 273 25.31 4.12 -28.48
CA GLU A 273 26.75 4.28 -28.75
C GLU A 273 27.56 3.05 -28.32
N THR A 274 27.19 2.41 -27.21
CA THR A 274 27.99 1.36 -26.57
C THR A 274 27.57 -0.05 -26.99
N TYR A 275 26.28 -0.29 -27.19
CA TYR A 275 25.68 -1.60 -27.49
C TYR A 275 24.94 -1.61 -28.84
N GLY A 276 25.28 -0.68 -29.76
CA GLY A 276 24.62 -0.53 -31.06
C GLY A 276 24.63 -1.79 -31.93
N ASP A 277 25.70 -2.57 -31.90
CA ASP A 277 25.88 -3.82 -32.66
C ASP A 277 25.52 -5.08 -31.83
N ASP A 278 25.13 -4.90 -30.55
CA ASP A 278 24.80 -6.00 -29.64
C ASP A 278 23.31 -6.33 -29.73
N PRO A 279 22.89 -7.58 -29.96
CA PRO A 279 21.48 -7.98 -30.03
C PRO A 279 20.77 -7.93 -28.66
N CYS A 280 21.51 -7.95 -27.56
CA CYS A 280 20.97 -7.88 -26.18
C CYS A 280 19.78 -8.82 -25.93
N GLU A 281 19.81 -10.05 -26.47
CA GLU A 281 18.66 -10.98 -26.44
C GLU A 281 18.20 -11.33 -25.02
N CYS A 282 19.14 -11.43 -24.07
CA CYS A 282 18.85 -11.74 -22.67
C CYS A 282 18.09 -10.63 -21.92
N PHE A 283 17.96 -9.46 -22.55
CA PHE A 283 17.38 -8.25 -21.95
C PHE A 283 16.03 -7.85 -22.56
N ALA A 284 15.35 -8.77 -23.23
CA ALA A 284 13.98 -8.56 -23.68
C ALA A 284 13.03 -8.34 -22.50
N ALA A 285 12.02 -7.49 -22.67
CA ALA A 285 11.00 -7.26 -21.67
C ALA A 285 10.16 -8.53 -21.42
N LYS A 286 9.75 -8.75 -20.18
CA LYS A 286 8.96 -9.91 -19.76
C LYS A 286 7.53 -9.79 -20.27
N GLY A 287 7.04 -10.78 -21.02
CA GLY A 287 5.63 -10.88 -21.41
C GLY A 287 5.22 -10.05 -22.64
N GLY A 288 6.11 -9.28 -23.24
CA GLY A 288 5.87 -8.58 -24.50
C GLY A 288 5.98 -9.50 -25.71
N GLU A 289 5.17 -9.26 -26.75
CA GLU A 289 5.42 -9.86 -28.07
C GLU A 289 6.71 -9.25 -28.66
N ASP A 290 7.64 -10.12 -29.01
CA ASP A 290 8.89 -9.70 -29.61
C ASP A 290 8.67 -9.37 -31.09
N SER A 291 8.33 -8.12 -31.38
CA SER A 291 8.17 -7.63 -32.75
C SER A 291 9.50 -7.27 -33.43
N GLY A 292 10.61 -7.23 -32.67
CA GLY A 292 11.93 -6.84 -33.17
C GLY A 292 12.00 -5.42 -33.75
N ASN A 293 11.07 -4.54 -33.39
CA ASN A 293 11.06 -3.17 -33.87
C ASN A 293 12.21 -2.34 -33.26
N SER A 294 12.52 -1.19 -33.85
CA SER A 294 13.63 -0.33 -33.44
C SER A 294 13.53 0.14 -31.99
N GLN A 295 12.33 0.37 -31.49
CA GLN A 295 12.09 0.78 -30.11
C GLN A 295 12.44 -0.35 -29.12
N GLN A 296 11.93 -1.54 -29.35
CA GLN A 296 12.26 -2.70 -28.50
C GLN A 296 13.77 -3.03 -28.51
N MET A 297 14.41 -2.87 -29.66
CA MET A 297 15.87 -3.03 -29.75
C MET A 297 16.61 -1.99 -28.91
N LEU A 298 16.15 -0.73 -28.91
CA LEU A 298 16.70 0.33 -28.05
C LEU A 298 16.49 0.01 -26.58
N GLU A 299 15.28 -0.37 -26.20
CA GLU A 299 14.94 -0.73 -24.80
C GLU A 299 15.78 -1.90 -24.28
N ARG A 300 16.07 -2.93 -25.09
CA ARG A 300 16.98 -4.03 -24.73
C ARG A 300 18.40 -3.55 -24.48
N ARG A 301 18.91 -2.64 -25.32
CA ARG A 301 20.23 -2.04 -25.12
C ARG A 301 20.30 -1.18 -23.89
N MET A 302 19.29 -0.37 -23.64
CA MET A 302 19.14 0.41 -22.39
C MET A 302 19.09 -0.52 -21.17
N HIS A 303 18.33 -1.61 -21.27
CA HIS A 303 18.19 -2.61 -20.20
C HIS A 303 19.52 -3.28 -19.88
N LYS A 304 20.30 -3.69 -20.89
CA LYS A 304 21.64 -4.23 -20.70
C LYS A 304 22.58 -3.19 -20.10
N ALA A 305 22.61 -1.98 -20.64
CA ALA A 305 23.45 -0.90 -20.18
C ALA A 305 23.24 -0.60 -18.68
N ILE A 306 21.99 -0.38 -18.27
CA ILE A 306 21.69 -0.09 -16.87
C ILE A 306 21.89 -1.29 -15.95
N THR A 307 21.69 -2.53 -16.45
CA THR A 307 21.97 -3.75 -15.67
C THR A 307 23.46 -3.89 -15.38
N VAL A 308 24.33 -3.65 -16.35
CA VAL A 308 25.78 -3.69 -16.15
C VAL A 308 26.21 -2.60 -15.15
N MET A 309 25.70 -1.38 -15.28
CA MET A 309 25.96 -0.30 -14.32
C MET A 309 25.47 -0.68 -12.91
N GLN A 310 24.26 -1.26 -12.77
CA GLN A 310 23.73 -1.75 -11.49
C GLN A 310 24.67 -2.76 -10.85
N LEU A 311 25.13 -3.76 -11.60
CA LEU A 311 26.01 -4.82 -11.07
C LEU A 311 27.35 -4.25 -10.58
N LYS A 312 27.92 -3.26 -11.28
CA LYS A 312 29.12 -2.54 -10.83
C LYS A 312 28.89 -1.82 -9.51
N LEU A 313 27.78 -1.06 -9.43
CA LEU A 313 27.40 -0.31 -8.23
C LEU A 313 27.13 -1.21 -7.03
N GLU A 314 26.44 -2.32 -7.25
CA GLU A 314 26.16 -3.32 -6.19
C GLU A 314 27.44 -4.01 -5.72
N ASN A 315 28.32 -4.42 -6.63
CA ASN A 315 29.61 -5.02 -6.26
C ASN A 315 30.44 -4.09 -5.38
N ARG A 316 30.51 -2.80 -5.76
CA ARG A 316 31.20 -1.78 -4.99
C ARG A 316 30.56 -1.57 -3.62
N LEU A 317 29.22 -1.44 -3.57
CA LEU A 317 28.49 -1.22 -2.33
C LEU A 317 28.64 -2.39 -1.34
N ILE A 318 28.61 -3.63 -1.83
CA ILE A 318 28.85 -4.85 -1.03
C ILE A 318 30.29 -4.86 -0.50
N ARG A 319 31.28 -4.52 -1.32
CA ARG A 319 32.69 -4.45 -0.90
C ARG A 319 32.91 -3.41 0.21
N GLU A 320 32.23 -2.26 0.11
CA GLU A 320 32.30 -1.18 1.08
C GLU A 320 31.55 -1.47 2.39
N ASN A 321 30.61 -2.44 2.38
CA ASN A 321 29.77 -2.81 3.53
C ASN A 321 29.76 -4.35 3.75
N PRO A 322 30.88 -4.94 4.16
CA PRO A 322 31.00 -6.40 4.31
C PRO A 322 30.06 -6.99 5.35
N GLU A 323 29.59 -6.18 6.31
CA GLU A 323 28.59 -6.56 7.31
C GLU A 323 27.22 -6.94 6.71
N TYR A 324 26.94 -6.60 5.46
CA TYR A 324 25.72 -7.02 4.78
C TYR A 324 25.69 -8.51 4.45
N GLY A 325 26.87 -9.17 4.44
CA GLY A 325 26.98 -10.60 4.21
C GLY A 325 26.58 -11.05 2.79
N MET A 326 26.87 -10.24 1.78
CA MET A 326 26.41 -10.42 0.40
C MET A 326 27.55 -10.76 -0.58
N GLU A 327 28.71 -11.23 -0.11
CA GLU A 327 29.91 -11.51 -0.93
C GLU A 327 29.65 -12.50 -2.07
N ASN A 328 28.67 -13.40 -1.90
CA ASN A 328 28.25 -14.34 -2.93
C ASN A 328 27.64 -13.67 -4.17
N ARG A 329 27.22 -12.40 -4.09
CA ARG A 329 26.68 -11.62 -5.22
C ARG A 329 27.73 -10.86 -6.03
N ARG A 330 28.97 -10.80 -5.56
CA ARG A 330 30.09 -10.16 -6.26
C ARG A 330 30.60 -11.09 -7.38
N LEU A 331 29.79 -11.24 -8.44
CA LEU A 331 30.06 -12.18 -9.52
C LEU A 331 30.92 -11.58 -10.65
N LEU A 332 30.96 -10.26 -10.81
CA LEU A 332 31.77 -9.61 -11.84
C LEU A 332 33.27 -9.94 -11.70
N GLU A 333 33.79 -10.09 -10.51
CA GLU A 333 35.17 -10.46 -10.21
C GLU A 333 35.47 -11.95 -10.47
N LYS A 334 34.43 -12.76 -10.63
CA LYS A 334 34.53 -14.22 -10.84
C LYS A 334 34.34 -14.64 -12.28
N ILE A 335 34.19 -13.65 -13.18
CA ILE A 335 34.05 -13.89 -14.62
C ILE A 335 35.42 -14.09 -15.23
N ASP A 336 35.58 -15.17 -15.99
CA ASP A 336 36.64 -15.33 -16.97
C ASP A 336 36.15 -14.69 -18.28
N TYR A 337 36.56 -13.44 -18.49
CA TYR A 337 36.14 -12.65 -19.66
C TYR A 337 36.72 -13.18 -20.99
N GLN A 338 37.79 -13.95 -20.94
CA GLN A 338 38.40 -14.55 -22.16
C GLN A 338 37.60 -15.78 -22.61
N ASN A 339 37.24 -16.64 -21.68
CA ASN A 339 36.50 -17.86 -21.97
C ASN A 339 34.96 -17.65 -21.92
N GLY A 340 34.48 -16.52 -21.39
CA GLY A 340 33.04 -16.22 -21.23
C GLY A 340 32.38 -17.18 -20.27
N THR A 341 32.98 -17.37 -19.09
CA THR A 341 32.46 -18.24 -18.03
C THR A 341 32.51 -17.53 -16.69
N VAL A 342 31.71 -18.01 -15.71
CA VAL A 342 31.71 -17.49 -14.34
C VAL A 342 31.75 -18.63 -13.33
N ALA A 343 32.54 -18.45 -12.26
CA ALA A 343 32.62 -19.40 -11.15
C ALA A 343 31.56 -19.07 -10.06
N ILE A 344 30.68 -20.03 -9.75
CA ILE A 344 29.72 -19.95 -8.64
C ILE A 344 29.88 -21.19 -7.75
N GLY A 345 30.37 -20.98 -6.53
CA GLY A 345 30.77 -22.08 -5.67
C GLY A 345 31.91 -22.88 -6.28
N GLU A 346 31.74 -24.20 -6.39
CA GLU A 346 32.72 -25.11 -6.99
C GLU A 346 32.50 -25.36 -8.49
N LYS A 347 31.46 -24.78 -9.08
CA LYS A 347 31.08 -24.99 -10.49
C LYS A 347 31.39 -23.76 -11.34
N THR A 348 31.66 -24.02 -12.61
CA THR A 348 31.87 -22.98 -13.63
C THR A 348 30.74 -23.08 -14.66
N TYR A 349 30.13 -21.95 -14.99
CA TYR A 349 29.00 -21.85 -15.90
C TYR A 349 29.34 -20.99 -17.11
N ALA A 350 28.81 -21.33 -18.27
CA ALA A 350 28.98 -20.54 -19.49
C ALA A 350 28.03 -19.35 -19.51
N LEU A 351 28.54 -18.19 -19.88
CA LEU A 351 27.72 -16.99 -20.04
C LEU A 351 26.89 -17.06 -21.34
N ARG A 352 25.60 -16.74 -21.26
CA ARG A 352 24.71 -16.59 -22.42
C ARG A 352 25.06 -15.34 -23.24
N ASP A 353 25.42 -14.28 -22.56
CA ASP A 353 25.90 -13.03 -23.15
C ASP A 353 27.32 -12.76 -22.62
N LYS A 354 28.26 -12.61 -23.55
CA LYS A 354 29.71 -12.45 -23.28
C LYS A 354 30.22 -11.04 -23.60
N SER A 355 29.34 -10.16 -24.03
CA SER A 355 29.68 -8.80 -24.45
C SER A 355 29.63 -7.84 -23.27
N PHE A 356 30.78 -7.43 -22.77
CA PHE A 356 30.96 -6.48 -21.67
C PHE A 356 31.87 -5.32 -22.07
N PRO A 357 31.47 -4.46 -23.02
CA PRO A 357 32.36 -3.44 -23.59
C PRO A 357 32.81 -2.38 -22.58
N THR A 358 32.11 -2.23 -21.45
CA THR A 358 32.41 -1.22 -20.42
C THR A 358 33.09 -1.79 -19.17
N ILE A 359 33.35 -3.10 -19.11
CA ILE A 359 34.00 -3.72 -17.94
C ILE A 359 35.50 -3.87 -18.20
N ASP A 360 36.29 -3.27 -17.32
CA ASP A 360 37.72 -3.58 -17.20
C ASP A 360 37.88 -4.81 -16.28
N PRO A 361 38.41 -5.95 -16.78
CA PRO A 361 38.60 -7.14 -15.93
C PRO A 361 39.51 -6.92 -14.71
N ALA A 362 40.38 -5.92 -14.72
CA ALA A 362 41.24 -5.58 -13.58
C ALA A 362 40.46 -4.81 -12.48
N HIS A 363 39.45 -4.07 -12.90
CA HIS A 363 38.62 -3.23 -12.04
C HIS A 363 37.11 -3.35 -12.40
N PRO A 364 36.52 -4.55 -12.25
CA PRO A 364 35.20 -4.86 -12.83
C PRO A 364 34.01 -4.10 -12.23
N ASP A 365 34.17 -3.47 -11.10
CA ASP A 365 33.16 -2.66 -10.42
C ASP A 365 33.32 -1.14 -10.60
N GLU A 366 34.33 -0.72 -11.40
CA GLU A 366 34.51 0.69 -11.73
C GLU A 366 33.63 1.11 -12.91
N LEU A 367 32.95 2.24 -12.76
CA LEU A 367 32.20 2.86 -13.85
C LEU A 367 33.18 3.54 -14.81
N THR A 368 32.93 3.45 -16.11
CA THR A 368 33.61 4.32 -17.09
C THR A 368 33.16 5.78 -16.90
N GLU A 369 33.95 6.73 -17.43
CA GLU A 369 33.60 8.16 -17.39
C GLU A 369 32.21 8.42 -18.00
N LYS A 370 31.89 7.76 -19.12
CA LYS A 370 30.57 7.88 -19.76
C LYS A 370 29.45 7.29 -18.91
N GLU A 371 29.64 6.14 -18.28
CA GLU A 371 28.66 5.55 -17.36
C GLU A 371 28.41 6.47 -16.15
N ALA A 372 29.45 7.03 -15.58
CA ALA A 372 29.35 7.96 -14.46
C ALA A 372 28.57 9.23 -14.85
N GLU A 373 28.85 9.82 -16.03
CA GLU A 373 28.12 10.98 -16.53
C GLU A 373 26.62 10.70 -16.74
N VAL A 374 26.29 9.54 -17.33
CA VAL A 374 24.89 9.13 -17.53
C VAL A 374 24.20 8.93 -16.20
N LEU A 375 24.85 8.23 -15.27
CA LEU A 375 24.31 7.97 -13.93
C LEU A 375 24.04 9.26 -13.15
N ASP A 376 24.94 10.22 -13.20
CA ASP A 376 24.78 11.53 -12.55
C ASP A 376 23.57 12.28 -13.10
N LYS A 377 23.33 12.24 -14.42
CA LYS A 377 22.13 12.83 -15.05
C LYS A 377 20.85 12.13 -14.60
N LEU A 378 20.86 10.79 -14.50
CA LEU A 378 19.73 10.00 -14.02
C LEU A 378 19.45 10.29 -12.53
N ILE A 379 20.47 10.28 -11.68
CA ILE A 379 20.35 10.63 -10.26
C ILE A 379 19.77 12.03 -10.10
N PHE A 380 20.25 12.99 -10.89
CA PHE A 380 19.71 14.35 -10.89
C PHE A 380 18.22 14.36 -11.24
N ALA A 381 17.80 13.62 -12.27
CA ALA A 381 16.40 13.55 -12.69
C ALA A 381 15.50 12.96 -11.58
N PHE A 382 15.89 11.85 -10.95
CA PHE A 382 15.14 11.25 -9.83
C PHE A 382 15.02 12.20 -8.63
N ARG A 383 16.08 12.90 -8.28
CA ARG A 383 16.10 13.84 -7.15
C ARG A 383 15.27 15.10 -7.39
N ASN A 384 15.06 15.47 -8.64
CA ASN A 384 14.34 16.70 -9.02
C ASN A 384 12.96 16.43 -9.63
N SER A 385 12.48 15.19 -9.66
CA SER A 385 11.10 14.89 -10.00
C SER A 385 10.17 15.31 -8.86
N GLU A 386 9.47 16.43 -9.01
CA GLU A 386 8.58 16.97 -7.97
C GLU A 386 7.52 15.96 -7.55
N LYS A 387 6.92 15.27 -8.52
CA LYS A 387 5.89 14.26 -8.26
C LYS A 387 6.45 13.07 -7.46
N LEU A 388 7.63 12.56 -7.83
CA LEU A 388 8.27 11.47 -7.08
C LEU A 388 8.60 11.90 -5.65
N GLN A 389 9.15 13.12 -5.47
CA GLN A 389 9.46 13.64 -4.15
C GLN A 389 8.19 13.79 -3.28
N ALA A 390 7.07 14.27 -3.86
CA ALA A 390 5.80 14.37 -3.15
C ALA A 390 5.27 12.99 -2.71
N HIS A 391 5.38 11.97 -3.56
CA HIS A 391 4.98 10.60 -3.25
C HIS A 391 5.86 9.99 -2.13
N VAL A 392 7.17 10.20 -2.21
CA VAL A 392 8.09 9.70 -1.17
C VAL A 392 7.90 10.42 0.16
N ASP A 393 7.66 11.72 0.15
CA ASP A 393 7.27 12.47 1.35
C ASP A 393 5.99 11.91 1.99
N PHE A 394 5.03 11.52 1.17
CA PHE A 394 3.81 10.89 1.66
C PHE A 394 4.08 9.51 2.26
N LEU A 395 4.91 8.67 1.61
CA LEU A 395 5.36 7.39 2.17
C LEU A 395 6.07 7.57 3.51
N LEU A 396 6.89 8.61 3.67
CA LEU A 396 7.56 8.91 4.95
C LEU A 396 6.57 9.36 6.04
N LYS A 397 5.55 10.13 5.68
CA LYS A 397 4.55 10.66 6.63
C LYS A 397 3.54 9.61 7.07
N LYS A 398 3.11 8.74 6.16
CA LYS A 398 2.05 7.74 6.38
C LYS A 398 2.59 6.32 6.57
N GLY A 399 3.86 6.10 6.25
CA GLY A 399 4.49 4.79 6.22
C GLY A 399 5.47 4.52 7.36
N SER A 400 5.72 3.22 7.55
CA SER A 400 6.66 2.64 8.51
C SER A 400 7.04 1.21 8.07
N LEU A 401 8.07 0.62 8.69
CA LEU A 401 8.41 -0.80 8.44
C LEU A 401 7.40 -1.77 9.06
N TYR A 402 6.75 -1.37 10.14
CA TYR A 402 5.70 -2.13 10.79
C TYR A 402 4.70 -1.21 11.49
N ARG A 403 3.54 -1.74 11.82
CA ARG A 403 2.54 -1.07 12.65
C ARG A 403 1.80 -2.04 13.54
N VAL A 404 1.50 -1.63 14.76
CA VAL A 404 0.53 -2.30 15.61
C VAL A 404 -0.75 -1.47 15.61
N TYR A 405 -1.87 -2.09 15.23
CA TYR A 405 -3.15 -1.41 15.13
C TYR A 405 -4.31 -2.37 15.46
N ASN A 406 -5.08 -2.03 16.48
CA ASN A 406 -6.25 -2.80 16.94
C ASN A 406 -5.98 -4.30 17.15
N GLY A 407 -4.84 -4.65 17.75
CA GLY A 407 -4.43 -6.03 17.97
C GLY A 407 -3.77 -6.70 16.78
N ASN A 408 -3.64 -6.03 15.66
CA ASN A 408 -2.97 -6.55 14.48
C ASN A 408 -1.54 -6.00 14.38
N LEU A 409 -0.57 -6.88 14.14
CA LEU A 409 0.81 -6.56 13.79
C LEU A 409 0.93 -6.63 12.27
N LEU A 410 1.23 -5.47 11.66
CA LEU A 410 1.34 -5.29 10.23
C LEU A 410 2.80 -5.11 9.85
N TYR A 411 3.29 -5.89 8.90
CA TYR A 411 4.60 -5.70 8.25
C TYR A 411 4.60 -6.42 6.90
N HIS A 412 5.39 -5.93 5.95
CA HIS A 412 5.32 -6.43 4.58
C HIS A 412 5.89 -7.84 4.42
N GLY A 413 7.16 -8.07 4.77
CA GLY A 413 7.89 -9.29 4.42
C GLY A 413 7.99 -10.32 5.55
N CYS A 414 9.08 -10.33 6.30
CA CYS A 414 9.35 -11.36 7.30
C CYS A 414 10.03 -10.84 8.56
N MET A 415 9.92 -11.59 9.64
CA MET A 415 10.77 -11.46 10.82
C MET A 415 12.01 -12.35 10.64
N PRO A 416 13.23 -11.81 10.47
CA PRO A 416 14.42 -12.63 10.29
C PRO A 416 14.62 -13.63 11.43
N MET A 417 14.73 -14.93 11.11
CA MET A 417 14.82 -16.01 12.07
C MET A 417 15.96 -16.96 11.72
N ASN A 418 16.51 -17.61 12.74
CA ASN A 418 17.40 -18.76 12.62
C ASN A 418 16.59 -20.05 12.43
N GLU A 419 17.25 -21.12 11.98
CA GLU A 419 16.62 -22.42 11.73
C GLU A 419 16.02 -23.07 13.01
N ASP A 420 16.56 -22.72 14.18
CA ASP A 420 16.06 -23.16 15.49
C ASP A 420 14.83 -22.38 15.99
N GLY A 421 14.35 -21.39 15.22
CA GLY A 421 13.20 -20.56 15.55
C GLY A 421 13.52 -19.38 16.48
N THR A 422 14.77 -19.11 16.79
CA THR A 422 15.16 -17.88 17.49
C THR A 422 15.20 -16.68 16.53
N LEU A 423 14.97 -15.47 17.05
CA LEU A 423 15.09 -14.24 16.28
C LEU A 423 16.56 -14.02 15.89
N LYS A 424 16.80 -13.77 14.61
CA LYS A 424 18.15 -13.57 14.07
C LYS A 424 18.73 -12.25 14.51
N GLU A 425 19.95 -12.27 15.03
CA GLU A 425 20.72 -11.06 15.28
C GLU A 425 21.34 -10.55 13.99
N VAL A 426 21.13 -9.26 13.70
CA VAL A 426 21.66 -8.56 12.53
C VAL A 426 22.52 -7.39 13.00
N GLN A 427 23.69 -7.23 12.41
CA GLN A 427 24.58 -6.11 12.70
C GLN A 427 24.15 -4.87 11.89
N VAL A 428 23.88 -3.77 12.61
CA VAL A 428 23.55 -2.47 12.02
C VAL A 428 24.35 -1.40 12.78
N ASP A 429 25.10 -0.56 12.06
CA ASP A 429 25.92 0.51 12.65
C ASP A 429 26.85 0.01 13.78
N GLY A 430 27.46 -1.18 13.59
CA GLY A 430 28.38 -1.80 14.54
C GLY A 430 27.74 -2.45 15.76
N LYS A 431 26.42 -2.45 15.89
CA LYS A 431 25.66 -3.08 16.98
C LYS A 431 24.74 -4.18 16.44
N LYS A 432 24.41 -5.14 17.32
CA LYS A 432 23.51 -6.24 17.00
C LYS A 432 22.09 -5.93 17.44
N TYR A 433 21.15 -6.15 16.56
CA TYR A 433 19.71 -5.96 16.78
C TYR A 433 18.94 -7.18 16.31
N LYS A 434 17.78 -7.47 16.92
CA LYS A 434 16.84 -8.52 16.52
C LYS A 434 15.40 -8.09 16.81
N GLY A 435 14.44 -8.77 16.23
CA GLY A 435 13.03 -8.56 16.50
C GLY A 435 12.59 -7.11 16.24
N LYS A 436 11.78 -6.58 17.14
CA LYS A 436 11.28 -5.20 17.08
C LYS A 436 12.41 -4.16 17.02
N ALA A 437 13.48 -4.36 17.80
CA ALA A 437 14.61 -3.42 17.82
C ALA A 437 15.34 -3.35 16.46
N LEU A 438 15.36 -4.43 15.68
CA LEU A 438 15.88 -4.42 14.31
C LEU A 438 15.01 -3.56 13.39
N TYR A 439 13.70 -3.70 13.45
CA TYR A 439 12.79 -2.85 12.68
C TYR A 439 12.94 -1.37 13.04
N ASP A 440 13.00 -1.07 14.35
CA ASP A 440 13.12 0.31 14.85
C ASP A 440 14.41 1.00 14.36
N ILE A 441 15.57 0.30 14.41
CA ILE A 441 16.83 0.90 13.94
C ILE A 441 16.89 1.04 12.42
N LEU A 442 16.37 0.06 11.67
CA LEU A 442 16.33 0.14 10.21
C LEU A 442 15.42 1.28 9.75
N GLU A 443 14.23 1.42 10.35
CA GLU A 443 13.33 2.55 10.06
C GLU A 443 13.97 3.89 10.43
N HIS A 444 14.62 3.97 11.57
CA HIS A 444 15.35 5.17 11.96
C HIS A 444 16.42 5.56 10.93
N ASN A 445 17.18 4.59 10.41
CA ASN A 445 18.20 4.84 9.38
C ASN A 445 17.57 5.27 8.05
N VAL A 446 16.46 4.63 7.62
CA VAL A 446 15.70 5.09 6.44
C VAL A 446 15.32 6.56 6.58
N ARG A 447 14.72 6.96 7.70
CA ARG A 447 14.32 8.36 7.93
C ARG A 447 15.51 9.32 7.91
N ARG A 448 16.70 8.89 8.39
CA ARG A 448 17.94 9.69 8.34
C ARG A 448 18.40 10.00 6.93
N ALA A 449 18.10 9.14 5.93
CA ALA A 449 18.42 9.41 4.53
C ALA A 449 17.81 10.73 4.03
N PHE A 450 16.67 11.12 4.59
CA PHE A 450 15.89 12.30 4.17
C PHE A 450 16.14 13.53 5.04
N VAL A 451 16.24 13.35 6.37
CA VAL A 451 16.24 14.48 7.30
C VAL A 451 17.62 14.82 7.89
N SER A 452 18.62 13.93 7.79
CA SER A 452 19.93 14.17 8.42
C SER A 452 20.70 15.29 7.73
N ARG A 453 21.25 16.20 8.52
CA ARG A 453 22.22 17.22 8.05
C ARG A 453 23.64 16.67 7.93
N ASP A 454 23.95 15.59 8.65
CA ASP A 454 25.25 14.90 8.60
C ASP A 454 25.33 14.07 7.31
N PRO A 455 26.28 14.35 6.38
CA PRO A 455 26.42 13.62 5.12
C PRO A 455 26.65 12.12 5.31
N LYS A 456 27.46 11.72 6.31
CA LYS A 456 27.74 10.30 6.58
C LYS A 456 26.49 9.55 7.01
N LYS A 457 25.72 10.13 7.92
CA LYS A 457 24.46 9.54 8.38
C LYS A 457 23.42 9.48 7.28
N ARG A 458 23.40 10.48 6.40
CA ARG A 458 22.52 10.50 5.23
C ARG A 458 22.88 9.37 4.26
N GLU A 459 24.17 9.17 4.02
CA GLU A 459 24.65 8.10 3.15
C GLU A 459 24.36 6.71 3.73
N GLN A 460 24.62 6.49 5.02
CA GLN A 460 24.20 5.27 5.73
C GLN A 460 22.71 5.00 5.58
N GLY A 461 21.87 6.04 5.71
CA GLY A 461 20.43 5.92 5.47
C GLY A 461 20.09 5.51 4.04
N ARG A 462 20.76 6.08 3.02
CA ARG A 462 20.61 5.69 1.61
C ARG A 462 21.01 4.24 1.38
N ASN A 463 22.12 3.81 1.96
CA ASN A 463 22.59 2.43 1.87
C ASN A 463 21.66 1.46 2.59
N THR A 464 20.99 1.91 3.69
CA THR A 464 19.96 1.12 4.38
C THR A 464 18.73 0.89 3.48
N LEU A 465 18.34 1.85 2.63
CA LEU A 465 17.26 1.66 1.64
C LEU A 465 17.60 0.56 0.65
N TRP A 466 18.82 0.57 0.12
CA TRP A 466 19.29 -0.52 -0.76
C TRP A 466 19.42 -1.86 -0.01
N TYR A 467 19.92 -1.84 1.23
CA TYR A 467 19.96 -3.03 2.09
C TYR A 467 18.58 -3.66 2.26
N LEU A 468 17.57 -2.84 2.58
CA LEU A 468 16.19 -3.29 2.76
C LEU A 468 15.59 -3.89 1.49
N TRP A 469 15.98 -3.38 0.33
CA TRP A 469 15.55 -3.89 -0.98
C TRP A 469 15.99 -5.34 -1.21
N THR A 470 17.22 -5.73 -0.85
CA THR A 470 17.84 -6.92 -1.45
C THR A 470 18.71 -7.77 -0.51
N ALA A 471 18.95 -7.33 0.73
CA ALA A 471 19.89 -8.04 1.61
C ALA A 471 19.26 -9.29 2.27
N PRO A 472 20.07 -10.34 2.55
CA PRO A 472 19.57 -11.64 3.06
C PRO A 472 18.92 -11.57 4.44
N ASN A 473 19.25 -10.58 5.25
CA ASN A 473 18.69 -10.36 6.57
C ASN A 473 17.72 -9.18 6.62
N SER A 474 17.32 -8.67 5.44
CA SER A 474 16.29 -7.64 5.34
C SER A 474 14.93 -8.20 5.74
N PRO A 475 14.20 -7.51 6.63
CA PRO A 475 12.82 -7.89 6.97
C PRO A 475 11.84 -7.70 5.81
N LEU A 476 12.23 -6.98 4.75
CA LEU A 476 11.37 -6.76 3.58
C LEU A 476 11.62 -7.79 2.46
N TYR A 477 12.84 -8.32 2.33
CA TYR A 477 13.19 -9.23 1.24
C TYR A 477 13.09 -10.72 1.64
N GLY A 478 13.66 -11.10 2.76
CA GLY A 478 13.51 -12.42 3.37
C GLY A 478 14.02 -13.63 2.57
N ARG A 479 15.06 -13.45 1.74
CA ARG A 479 15.76 -14.52 1.00
C ARG A 479 17.26 -14.39 1.17
N ASP A 480 18.02 -15.45 0.87
CA ASP A 480 19.47 -15.50 1.04
C ASP A 480 20.25 -14.62 0.05
N LYS A 481 19.73 -14.43 -1.15
CA LYS A 481 20.31 -13.59 -2.20
C LYS A 481 19.26 -13.21 -3.24
N MET A 482 19.53 -12.16 -4.00
CA MET A 482 18.78 -11.79 -5.20
C MET A 482 19.60 -12.18 -6.44
N THR A 483 19.09 -13.09 -7.27
CA THR A 483 19.81 -13.70 -8.40
C THR A 483 19.70 -12.88 -9.68
N THR A 484 19.99 -11.56 -9.60
CA THR A 484 19.90 -10.66 -10.75
C THR A 484 20.86 -11.05 -11.86
N PHE A 485 22.16 -11.22 -11.54
CA PHE A 485 23.17 -11.61 -12.53
C PHE A 485 22.83 -12.96 -13.16
N GLU A 486 22.54 -13.95 -12.34
CA GLU A 486 22.30 -15.34 -12.78
C GLU A 486 21.13 -15.41 -13.77
N ARG A 487 20.05 -14.66 -13.54
CA ARG A 487 18.86 -14.68 -14.39
C ARG A 487 19.10 -14.10 -15.79
N TYR A 488 19.98 -13.12 -15.92
CA TYR A 488 20.33 -12.55 -17.22
C TYR A 488 21.40 -13.34 -17.95
N PHE A 489 22.45 -13.74 -17.24
CA PHE A 489 23.67 -14.23 -17.89
C PHE A 489 23.82 -15.76 -17.88
N LEU A 490 23.01 -16.52 -17.13
CA LEU A 490 23.11 -17.97 -17.05
C LEU A 490 21.84 -18.68 -17.53
N ALA A 491 22.01 -19.83 -18.17
CA ALA A 491 20.90 -20.66 -18.62
C ALA A 491 20.43 -21.65 -17.53
N GLU A 492 21.32 -22.02 -16.64
CA GLU A 492 21.13 -23.07 -15.63
C GLU A 492 20.23 -22.58 -14.49
N LYS A 493 18.97 -23.04 -14.50
CA LYS A 493 17.96 -22.64 -13.50
C LYS A 493 18.34 -22.93 -12.06
N GLU A 494 19.25 -23.88 -11.81
CA GLU A 494 19.76 -24.15 -10.47
C GLU A 494 20.47 -22.95 -9.85
N THR A 495 21.09 -22.08 -10.68
CA THR A 495 21.77 -20.84 -10.24
C THR A 495 20.79 -19.76 -9.82
N TRP A 496 19.52 -19.84 -10.25
CA TRP A 496 18.46 -18.87 -9.97
C TRP A 496 17.75 -19.11 -8.63
N THR A 497 18.19 -20.15 -7.88
CA THR A 497 17.58 -20.50 -6.60
C THR A 497 17.88 -19.44 -5.55
N GLU A 498 16.82 -18.96 -4.91
CA GLU A 498 16.85 -18.02 -3.80
C GLU A 498 16.17 -18.69 -2.60
N VAL A 499 16.97 -18.97 -1.55
CA VAL A 499 16.47 -19.71 -0.38
C VAL A 499 15.74 -18.75 0.54
N LYS A 500 14.47 -19.06 0.85
CA LYS A 500 13.66 -18.29 1.77
C LYS A 500 14.20 -18.37 3.20
N ASN A 501 14.08 -17.28 3.97
CA ASN A 501 14.40 -17.25 5.38
C ASN A 501 13.58 -18.31 6.15
N ALA A 502 14.14 -18.85 7.22
CA ALA A 502 13.48 -19.85 8.06
C ALA A 502 12.09 -19.40 8.57
N TYR A 503 11.86 -18.09 8.67
CA TYR A 503 10.57 -17.50 9.00
C TYR A 503 9.42 -18.11 8.21
N TYR A 504 9.52 -18.22 6.88
CA TYR A 504 8.41 -18.66 6.02
C TYR A 504 7.96 -20.10 6.28
N ARG A 505 8.85 -20.93 6.82
CA ARG A 505 8.51 -22.29 7.26
C ARG A 505 8.03 -22.32 8.72
N LEU A 506 8.64 -21.50 9.56
CA LEU A 506 8.40 -21.51 11.00
C LEU A 506 7.12 -20.78 11.41
N ILE A 507 6.68 -19.77 10.63
CA ILE A 507 5.47 -18.98 10.91
C ILE A 507 4.17 -19.81 10.81
N GLU A 508 4.23 -20.99 10.24
CA GLU A 508 3.12 -21.94 10.24
C GLU A 508 2.89 -22.61 11.62
N LYS A 509 3.80 -22.40 12.57
CA LYS A 509 3.67 -22.87 13.95
C LYS A 509 3.13 -21.77 14.84
N GLU A 510 2.09 -22.07 15.61
CA GLU A 510 1.45 -21.12 16.51
C GLU A 510 2.42 -20.50 17.52
N GLU A 511 3.34 -21.31 18.06
CA GLU A 511 4.38 -20.86 19.01
C GLU A 511 5.29 -19.78 18.43
N THR A 512 5.57 -19.86 17.12
CA THR A 512 6.38 -18.86 16.41
C THR A 512 5.59 -17.55 16.25
N ALA A 513 4.32 -17.65 15.87
CA ALA A 513 3.44 -16.48 15.75
C ALA A 513 3.30 -15.77 17.11
N ASP A 514 3.07 -16.53 18.19
CA ASP A 514 2.97 -15.98 19.55
C ASP A 514 4.25 -15.28 20.01
N ARG A 515 5.42 -15.86 19.72
CA ARG A 515 6.71 -15.23 20.03
C ARG A 515 6.90 -13.91 19.31
N ILE A 516 6.54 -13.84 18.03
CA ILE A 516 6.63 -12.60 17.25
C ILE A 516 5.65 -11.56 17.81
N LEU A 517 4.41 -11.94 18.08
CA LEU A 517 3.40 -11.03 18.64
C LEU A 517 3.85 -10.47 20.00
N GLN A 518 4.39 -11.32 20.88
CA GLN A 518 4.92 -10.91 22.18
C GLN A 518 6.10 -9.92 22.07
N GLU A 519 6.97 -10.08 21.08
CA GLU A 519 8.07 -9.16 20.79
C GLU A 519 7.57 -7.74 20.52
N PHE A 520 6.38 -7.60 19.95
CA PHE A 520 5.71 -6.31 19.70
C PHE A 520 4.69 -5.92 20.79
N GLY A 521 4.69 -6.61 21.92
CA GLY A 521 3.82 -6.31 23.07
C GLY A 521 2.37 -6.75 22.87
N LEU A 522 2.11 -7.69 21.96
CA LEU A 522 0.79 -8.24 21.69
C LEU A 522 0.66 -9.63 22.33
N ALA A 523 -0.45 -9.85 23.05
CA ALA A 523 -0.78 -11.13 23.66
C ALA A 523 -2.30 -11.34 23.71
N GLY A 524 -2.74 -12.58 23.64
CA GLY A 524 -4.16 -12.95 23.73
C GLY A 524 -4.69 -13.61 22.46
N GLU A 525 -5.99 -13.85 22.46
CA GLU A 525 -6.66 -14.58 21.38
C GLU A 525 -7.01 -13.72 20.16
N ASN A 526 -7.19 -12.40 20.35
CA ASN A 526 -7.62 -11.46 19.30
C ASN A 526 -6.44 -10.63 18.80
N VAL A 527 -5.30 -11.27 18.58
CA VAL A 527 -4.09 -10.66 18.03
C VAL A 527 -3.65 -11.42 16.79
N HIS A 528 -3.26 -10.69 15.75
CA HIS A 528 -2.98 -11.26 14.46
C HIS A 528 -1.70 -10.67 13.85
N ILE A 529 -1.00 -11.46 13.05
CA ILE A 529 0.04 -11.00 12.13
C ILE A 529 -0.60 -10.91 10.74
N ILE A 530 -0.45 -9.78 10.08
CA ILE A 530 -0.94 -9.58 8.72
C ILE A 530 0.25 -9.13 7.86
N ASN A 531 0.57 -9.89 6.83
CA ASN A 531 1.69 -9.61 5.93
C ASN A 531 1.38 -9.97 4.47
N GLY A 532 2.28 -9.54 3.55
CA GLY A 532 2.24 -9.77 2.11
C GLY A 532 3.49 -10.44 1.58
N HIS A 533 4.06 -9.92 0.48
CA HIS A 533 5.36 -10.22 -0.13
C HIS A 533 5.51 -11.60 -0.80
N VAL A 534 4.94 -12.66 -0.26
CA VAL A 534 5.01 -14.00 -0.85
C VAL A 534 3.61 -14.41 -1.25
N PRO A 535 3.35 -14.49 -2.56
CA PRO A 535 2.02 -14.83 -3.07
C PRO A 535 1.53 -16.17 -2.55
N VAL A 536 0.24 -16.22 -2.18
CA VAL A 536 -0.46 -17.46 -1.81
C VAL A 536 -0.91 -18.16 -3.07
N HIS A 537 -0.41 -19.37 -3.32
CA HIS A 537 -0.78 -20.19 -4.46
C HIS A 537 -2.09 -20.95 -4.18
N GLN A 538 -3.22 -20.26 -4.29
CA GLN A 538 -4.54 -20.86 -4.05
C GLN A 538 -4.81 -22.02 -5.02
N SER A 539 -4.34 -21.93 -6.27
CA SER A 539 -4.42 -23.00 -7.26
C SER A 539 -3.69 -24.29 -6.83
N ALA A 540 -2.66 -24.16 -5.99
CA ALA A 540 -1.92 -25.28 -5.37
C ALA A 540 -2.50 -25.72 -4.01
N GLY A 541 -3.63 -25.14 -3.58
CA GLY A 541 -4.28 -25.47 -2.30
C GLY A 541 -3.71 -24.77 -1.08
N GLU A 542 -2.86 -23.74 -1.25
CA GLU A 542 -2.37 -22.96 -0.12
C GLU A 542 -3.49 -22.10 0.48
N SER A 543 -3.49 -21.99 1.81
CA SER A 543 -4.41 -21.12 2.55
C SER A 543 -3.73 -19.81 2.96
N PRO A 544 -4.35 -18.65 2.75
CA PRO A 544 -3.89 -17.38 3.28
C PRO A 544 -4.03 -17.28 4.81
N VAL A 545 -4.84 -18.16 5.40
CA VAL A 545 -5.11 -18.20 6.84
C VAL A 545 -4.27 -19.32 7.46
N LYS A 546 -3.34 -18.96 8.34
CA LYS A 546 -2.43 -19.87 9.04
C LYS A 546 -2.67 -19.80 10.55
N CYS A 547 -2.25 -20.83 11.30
CA CYS A 547 -2.33 -20.88 12.76
C CYS A 547 -3.73 -20.55 13.31
N GLY A 548 -4.78 -21.14 12.74
CA GLY A 548 -6.16 -20.87 13.16
C GLY A 548 -6.62 -19.40 13.07
N GLY A 549 -5.97 -18.62 12.19
CA GLY A 549 -6.28 -17.20 11.98
C GLY A 549 -5.33 -16.22 12.70
N LYS A 550 -4.32 -16.69 13.42
CA LYS A 550 -3.30 -15.81 14.01
C LYS A 550 -2.38 -15.18 12.97
N VAL A 551 -2.17 -15.82 11.83
CA VAL A 551 -1.35 -15.31 10.72
C VAL A 551 -2.16 -15.27 9.46
N LEU A 552 -2.17 -14.12 8.81
CA LEU A 552 -2.93 -13.82 7.61
C LEU A 552 -1.98 -13.28 6.54
N ILE A 553 -1.78 -14.06 5.47
CA ILE A 553 -0.96 -13.68 4.33
C ILE A 553 -1.90 -13.19 3.24
N ILE A 554 -1.85 -11.89 2.95
CA ILE A 554 -2.83 -11.25 2.05
C ILE A 554 -2.29 -10.91 0.66
N ASP A 555 -1.07 -11.38 0.32
CA ASP A 555 -0.59 -11.33 -1.07
C ASP A 555 -1.33 -12.38 -1.89
N GLY A 556 -2.28 -11.93 -2.69
CA GLY A 556 -3.06 -12.74 -3.62
C GLY A 556 -2.65 -12.55 -5.08
N GLY A 557 -1.58 -11.77 -5.34
CA GLY A 557 -1.10 -11.50 -6.68
C GLY A 557 -2.00 -10.52 -7.45
N PHE A 558 -2.13 -9.28 -6.99
CA PHE A 558 -2.81 -8.21 -7.74
C PHE A 558 -2.22 -8.03 -9.15
N CYS A 559 -0.90 -8.18 -9.27
CA CYS A 559 -0.19 -8.08 -10.52
C CYS A 559 -0.64 -9.16 -11.52
N ARG A 560 -1.06 -8.74 -12.71
CA ARG A 560 -1.51 -9.63 -13.81
C ARG A 560 -0.52 -10.75 -14.12
N ALA A 561 0.78 -10.50 -13.94
CA ALA A 561 1.83 -11.48 -14.18
C ALA A 561 1.74 -12.74 -13.28
N TYR A 562 1.03 -12.66 -12.15
CA TYR A 562 0.87 -13.75 -11.19
C TYR A 562 -0.49 -14.46 -11.25
N HIS A 563 -1.50 -13.91 -11.93
CA HIS A 563 -2.86 -14.48 -11.96
C HIS A 563 -2.91 -15.97 -12.36
N LYS A 564 -2.01 -16.39 -13.27
CA LYS A 564 -1.92 -17.80 -13.69
C LYS A 564 -1.37 -18.71 -12.59
N GLU A 565 -0.54 -18.18 -11.70
CA GLU A 565 0.10 -18.94 -10.62
C GLU A 565 -0.76 -18.94 -9.36
N THR A 566 -1.34 -17.80 -8.99
CA THR A 566 -2.17 -17.63 -7.79
C THR A 566 -3.58 -18.17 -7.97
N GLY A 567 -4.16 -18.05 -9.18
CA GLY A 567 -5.55 -18.40 -9.49
C GLY A 567 -6.59 -17.33 -9.09
N ILE A 568 -6.13 -16.21 -8.52
CA ILE A 568 -6.93 -15.05 -8.12
C ILE A 568 -6.17 -13.75 -8.45
N ALA A 569 -6.84 -12.62 -8.29
CA ALA A 569 -6.28 -11.30 -8.53
C ALA A 569 -6.20 -10.43 -7.26
N GLY A 570 -5.76 -11.00 -6.16
CA GLY A 570 -5.55 -10.30 -4.91
C GLY A 570 -6.53 -10.65 -3.80
N TYR A 571 -6.19 -10.23 -2.59
CA TYR A 571 -7.05 -10.33 -1.41
C TYR A 571 -7.32 -8.95 -0.83
N THR A 572 -8.51 -8.78 -0.23
CA THR A 572 -8.77 -7.76 0.79
C THR A 572 -9.14 -8.45 2.09
N LEU A 573 -8.39 -8.20 3.15
CA LEU A 573 -8.82 -8.55 4.48
C LEU A 573 -9.69 -7.41 5.03
N ILE A 574 -10.84 -7.74 5.59
CA ILE A 574 -11.81 -6.80 6.16
C ILE A 574 -11.94 -7.08 7.64
N TYR A 575 -11.67 -6.09 8.48
CA TYR A 575 -11.87 -6.15 9.92
C TYR A 575 -12.94 -5.14 10.35
N ASN A 576 -14.09 -5.64 10.76
CA ASN A 576 -15.22 -4.82 11.20
C ASN A 576 -15.70 -5.24 12.59
N SER A 577 -16.84 -4.70 13.03
CA SER A 577 -17.40 -5.01 14.36
C SER A 577 -17.82 -6.48 14.56
N TYR A 578 -17.94 -7.26 13.50
CA TYR A 578 -18.28 -8.68 13.55
C TYR A 578 -17.05 -9.60 13.47
N GLY A 579 -15.88 -9.07 13.20
CA GLY A 579 -14.62 -9.83 13.13
C GLY A 579 -13.87 -9.67 11.82
N LEU A 580 -13.05 -10.66 11.49
CA LEU A 580 -12.19 -10.70 10.32
C LEU A 580 -12.80 -11.58 9.22
N SER A 581 -12.80 -11.05 8.01
CA SER A 581 -13.17 -11.79 6.79
C SER A 581 -12.22 -11.48 5.65
N LEU A 582 -11.93 -12.47 4.83
CA LEU A 582 -11.07 -12.36 3.66
C LEU A 582 -11.90 -12.41 2.40
N THR A 583 -11.70 -11.45 1.51
CA THR A 583 -12.31 -11.42 0.18
C THR A 583 -11.24 -11.66 -0.85
N ALA A 584 -11.39 -12.72 -1.66
CA ALA A 584 -10.53 -12.97 -2.80
C ALA A 584 -11.11 -12.26 -4.03
N HIS A 585 -10.32 -11.65 -4.86
CA HIS A 585 -10.75 -10.93 -6.06
C HIS A 585 -10.54 -11.75 -7.32
N GLU A 586 -11.51 -11.68 -8.24
CA GLU A 586 -11.36 -12.18 -9.60
C GLU A 586 -10.53 -11.18 -10.43
N PRO A 587 -9.89 -11.63 -11.53
CA PRO A 587 -9.18 -10.73 -12.43
C PRO A 587 -10.07 -9.60 -12.95
N PHE A 588 -9.61 -8.38 -12.80
CA PHE A 588 -10.26 -7.18 -13.34
C PHE A 588 -9.81 -6.98 -14.79
N GLU A 589 -10.77 -6.84 -15.71
CA GLU A 589 -10.46 -6.71 -17.12
C GLU A 589 -10.17 -5.24 -17.49
N SER A 590 -11.15 -4.36 -17.31
CA SER A 590 -11.02 -2.92 -17.49
C SER A 590 -12.18 -2.17 -16.83
N THR A 591 -11.97 -0.89 -16.55
CA THR A 591 -12.99 0.04 -16.05
C THR A 591 -14.14 0.17 -17.02
N GLU A 592 -13.87 0.29 -18.34
CA GLU A 592 -14.87 0.41 -19.37
C GLU A 592 -15.82 -0.81 -19.38
N LYS A 593 -15.26 -2.03 -19.32
CA LYS A 593 -16.05 -3.25 -19.31
C LYS A 593 -16.87 -3.40 -18.03
N ALA A 594 -16.33 -3.02 -16.88
CA ALA A 594 -17.05 -3.04 -15.61
C ALA A 594 -18.28 -2.12 -15.63
N ILE A 595 -18.19 -0.96 -16.28
CA ILE A 595 -19.31 -0.02 -16.44
C ILE A 595 -20.35 -0.54 -17.43
N LEU A 596 -19.90 -1.01 -18.61
CA LEU A 596 -20.80 -1.47 -19.69
C LEU A 596 -21.57 -2.73 -19.32
N GLU A 597 -20.91 -3.70 -18.68
CA GLU A 597 -21.52 -4.99 -18.32
C GLU A 597 -22.12 -4.97 -16.90
N GLU A 598 -22.01 -3.86 -16.17
CA GLU A 598 -22.39 -3.74 -14.75
C GLU A 598 -21.79 -4.89 -13.91
N LYS A 599 -20.56 -5.28 -14.27
CA LYS A 599 -19.87 -6.43 -13.70
C LYS A 599 -18.98 -5.99 -12.55
N ASP A 600 -19.18 -6.59 -11.41
CA ASP A 600 -18.32 -6.43 -10.24
C ASP A 600 -17.33 -7.59 -10.15
N ILE A 601 -16.09 -7.34 -9.68
CA ILE A 601 -15.13 -8.38 -9.31
C ILE A 601 -15.47 -8.98 -7.94
N VAL A 602 -16.69 -9.46 -7.81
CA VAL A 602 -17.10 -10.07 -6.55
C VAL A 602 -16.57 -11.48 -6.48
N SER A 603 -15.75 -11.66 -5.54
CA SER A 603 -15.14 -12.89 -5.20
C SER A 603 -15.69 -13.47 -3.91
N ARG A 604 -15.26 -14.66 -3.65
CA ARG A 604 -15.69 -15.44 -2.50
C ARG A 604 -15.20 -14.79 -1.21
N GLN A 605 -16.13 -14.33 -0.39
CA GLN A 605 -15.83 -13.91 0.98
C GLN A 605 -15.80 -15.13 1.91
N VAL A 606 -14.72 -15.28 2.65
CA VAL A 606 -14.55 -16.33 3.66
C VAL A 606 -14.38 -15.66 5.02
N ALA A 607 -15.21 -16.05 5.99
CA ALA A 607 -15.01 -15.63 7.37
C ALA A 607 -13.73 -16.26 7.92
N VAL A 608 -12.79 -15.45 8.36
CA VAL A 608 -11.56 -15.90 9.05
C VAL A 608 -11.86 -16.11 10.52
N ARG A 609 -12.51 -15.13 11.14
CA ARG A 609 -12.92 -15.18 12.54
C ARG A 609 -14.19 -14.38 12.71
N TYR A 610 -15.18 -14.97 13.31
CA TYR A 610 -16.44 -14.33 13.63
C TYR A 610 -16.56 -14.14 15.16
N ASN A 611 -16.83 -12.91 15.59
CA ASN A 611 -16.99 -12.61 17.01
C ASN A 611 -18.44 -12.86 17.44
N MET A 612 -18.63 -13.68 18.47
CA MET A 612 -19.98 -13.90 19.04
C MET A 612 -20.61 -12.60 19.56
N LYS A 613 -19.79 -11.69 20.09
CA LYS A 613 -20.21 -10.36 20.55
C LYS A 613 -19.62 -9.30 19.63
N ARG A 614 -20.48 -8.39 19.19
CA ARG A 614 -20.08 -7.27 18.33
C ARG A 614 -19.03 -6.41 19.02
N GLN A 615 -17.91 -6.15 18.35
CA GLN A 615 -16.88 -5.24 18.84
C GLN A 615 -17.33 -3.79 18.76
N LEU A 616 -16.96 -3.02 19.78
CA LEU A 616 -17.27 -1.60 19.89
C LEU A 616 -15.99 -0.76 19.70
N VAL A 617 -16.15 0.54 19.50
CA VAL A 617 -15.03 1.50 19.50
C VAL A 617 -14.24 1.37 20.81
N GLY A 618 -14.91 1.12 21.94
CA GLY A 618 -14.27 0.89 23.23
C GLY A 618 -13.24 -0.25 23.24
N ASP A 619 -13.35 -1.24 22.37
CA ASP A 619 -12.46 -2.39 22.31
C ASP A 619 -11.22 -2.13 21.43
N THR A 620 -11.12 -0.94 20.83
CA THR A 620 -10.04 -0.54 19.90
C THR A 620 -8.97 0.32 20.57
N ASP A 621 -7.88 0.59 19.84
CA ASP A 621 -6.83 1.53 20.25
C ASP A 621 -7.38 2.93 20.45
N GLN A 622 -8.28 3.37 19.56
CA GLN A 622 -9.01 4.62 19.71
C GLN A 622 -9.83 4.64 21.00
N GLY A 623 -10.49 3.52 21.33
CA GLY A 623 -11.24 3.39 22.58
C GLY A 623 -10.36 3.53 23.83
N ARG A 624 -9.12 2.99 23.79
CA ARG A 624 -8.14 3.19 24.88
C ARG A 624 -7.76 4.66 25.04
N GLN A 625 -7.50 5.37 23.93
CA GLN A 625 -7.21 6.81 23.94
C GLN A 625 -8.40 7.62 24.46
N ILE A 626 -9.62 7.29 24.02
CA ILE A 626 -10.86 7.95 24.51
C ILE A 626 -11.02 7.75 26.01
N ARG A 627 -10.84 6.52 26.54
CA ARG A 627 -10.92 6.27 27.98
C ARG A 627 -9.86 7.05 28.76
N GLN A 628 -8.66 7.18 28.23
CA GLN A 628 -7.63 8.01 28.83
C GLN A 628 -8.06 9.48 28.88
N ARG A 629 -8.60 10.00 27.78
CA ARG A 629 -9.10 11.38 27.71
C ARG A 629 -10.26 11.62 28.70
N ILE A 630 -11.17 10.65 28.85
CA ILE A 630 -12.24 10.74 29.86
C ILE A 630 -11.68 10.82 31.27
N ARG A 631 -10.64 10.05 31.61
CA ARG A 631 -9.97 10.15 32.93
C ARG A 631 -9.38 11.53 33.16
N GLU A 632 -8.63 12.04 32.20
CA GLU A 632 -8.00 13.36 32.25
C GLU A 632 -9.04 14.50 32.43
N LEU A 633 -10.16 14.43 31.70
CA LEU A 633 -11.23 15.41 31.86
C LEU A 633 -11.96 15.30 33.20
N LYS A 634 -12.08 14.11 33.79
CA LYS A 634 -12.62 13.95 35.16
C LYS A 634 -11.67 14.55 36.18
N GLU A 635 -10.36 14.40 36.03
CA GLU A 635 -9.36 15.03 36.88
C GLU A 635 -9.43 16.56 36.77
N LEU A 636 -9.63 17.10 35.56
CA LEU A 636 -9.84 18.53 35.35
C LEU A 636 -11.10 19.04 36.06
N ILE A 637 -12.23 18.34 35.96
CA ILE A 637 -13.45 18.71 36.66
C ILE A 637 -13.23 18.72 38.18
N GLU A 638 -12.52 17.73 38.72
CA GLU A 638 -12.21 17.68 40.15
C GLU A 638 -11.28 18.83 40.57
N ALA A 639 -10.31 19.21 39.73
CA ALA A 639 -9.46 20.36 39.97
C ALA A 639 -10.24 21.69 40.01
N TYR A 640 -11.26 21.84 39.18
CA TYR A 640 -12.19 22.98 39.26
C TYR A 640 -13.05 22.95 40.55
N ARG A 641 -13.64 21.80 40.91
CA ARG A 641 -14.46 21.64 42.10
C ARG A 641 -13.70 21.86 43.40
N THR A 642 -12.45 21.48 43.42
CA THR A 642 -11.55 21.65 44.59
C THR A 642 -10.83 23.01 44.62
N ALA A 643 -11.12 23.87 43.67
CA ALA A 643 -10.49 25.19 43.53
C ALA A 643 -8.96 25.14 43.33
N GLN A 644 -8.41 23.98 42.90
CA GLN A 644 -7.00 23.86 42.44
C GLN A 644 -6.77 24.64 41.15
N LEU A 645 -7.80 24.66 40.29
CA LEU A 645 -7.85 25.51 39.09
C LEU A 645 -9.12 26.36 39.14
N LYS A 646 -9.07 27.53 38.52
CA LYS A 646 -10.24 28.36 38.30
C LYS A 646 -10.79 28.11 36.91
N GLU A 647 -12.11 28.11 36.78
CA GLU A 647 -12.76 28.14 35.48
C GLU A 647 -12.41 29.42 34.77
N LEU A 648 -12.11 29.30 33.46
CA LEU A 648 -11.83 30.42 32.58
C LEU A 648 -13.13 30.85 31.91
N LEU A 649 -13.82 31.82 32.49
CA LEU A 649 -15.11 32.35 32.01
C LEU A 649 -14.93 33.31 30.82
#